data_e5edd687b1b5915ef29201a9741b7807
#
_entry.id   e5edd687b1b5915ef29201a9741b7807
#
_cell.length_a   1.000
_cell.length_b   1.000
_cell.length_c   1.000
_cell.angle_alpha   90.00
_cell.angle_beta   90.00
_cell.angle_gamma   90.00
#
_symmetry.space_group_name_H-M   'P 1'
#
loop_
_entity.id
_entity.type
_entity.pdbx_description
1 polymer ?
#
loop_
_entity_poly.entity_id
_entity_poly.type
_entity_poly.pdbx_seq_one_letter_code
_entity_poly.pdbx_strand_id
1 'polypeptide(L)'
;MSTKETPASAADDDALAADQGKLPQMSMRGISASPLRSFLHTESASARLLVAAVALALIWANVAPSGYNGFWAWEFPVRLGPLATTLDLRGWVNSGAMTLFFLVAGLEARREFDLGDLRDHRRLILPVVAGLTGMAVPVLIYLAINHAGAAAHGWGIAMSTDTALALGVFSVAGRGLPDRIRTFVLTVFVVDDVVSLVVIATAYSSRIRWQGLVVAAAAFVGIIVNRRLPLRSRTLVFTALLVTVWGGLLASGVDPVVSGLAVGLATSAYTPRRDELEQATTLVRLFREQPTPELARSATLGLERTVSANARLQHEFHQMTSFVIVPLFALANAGIVITPGVLALAVRSPITIGVFVAFVAGKPLAVVATSWLTTRVSRGAIRPPVGWAGIAGSGAIAGVALTVSLLIADLAFTGQALHEAKLGVLAAAVGASLLSVAFFRLIALLPAPARLHALLGDERQLIDLTLPVDQERDHIRGSGGAVVTVVEYGDFECPWTQMAAPTARELLVANSDIRYVWRHLPLPDVHPYAQLAAEAAEAAAAQGKFWEMHDLLIANQERLQPENLVEYAAQLGLDAGRFRDSLLRHPYASRVARDIDSADTSGVAGTPTFFINERRHDGPQDLSVLTKVIADAREQAVAAQEERRERTAPTAAETVREPILAASPGLGPIPAAGWGITVSGDVPDRPSDAA
;
A
#
# COMPACT_ATOMS: atom_id res chain seq x y z
N MET A 1 -13.60 3.99 83.81
CA MET A 1 -12.38 4.21 82.99
C MET A 1 -12.84 4.20 81.54
N SER A 2 -12.92 5.40 81.02
CA SER A 2 -13.43 5.66 79.65
C SER A 2 -12.27 5.67 78.69
N THR A 3 -12.27 4.79 77.67
CA THR A 3 -11.31 4.83 76.59
C THR A 3 -11.93 5.59 75.41
N LYS A 4 -11.36 6.74 75.11
CA LYS A 4 -11.63 7.59 73.96
C LYS A 4 -11.16 6.90 72.69
N GLU A 5 -12.06 6.59 71.79
CA GLU A 5 -11.77 6.33 70.38
C GLU A 5 -11.55 7.64 69.65
N THR A 6 -10.41 7.78 69.00
CA THR A 6 -10.05 8.90 68.13
C THR A 6 -10.53 8.56 66.71
N PRO A 7 -11.26 9.43 65.98
CA PRO A 7 -11.66 9.15 64.61
C PRO A 7 -10.44 9.29 63.69
N ALA A 8 -10.18 8.23 62.92
CA ALA A 8 -9.20 8.22 61.84
C ALA A 8 -9.64 9.20 60.74
N SER A 9 -8.67 9.95 60.27
CA SER A 9 -8.79 11.08 59.36
C SER A 9 -9.28 10.69 57.98
N ALA A 10 -10.32 11.37 57.55
CA ALA A 10 -10.84 11.33 56.16
C ALA A 10 -9.84 11.82 55.07
N ALA A 11 -8.61 12.13 55.46
CA ALA A 11 -7.55 12.58 54.55
C ALA A 11 -6.77 11.43 53.90
N ASP A 12 -6.83 10.20 54.45
CA ASP A 12 -6.13 9.06 53.88
C ASP A 12 -6.94 8.34 52.81
N ASP A 13 -8.27 8.46 52.82
CA ASP A 13 -9.14 7.88 51.76
C ASP A 13 -9.09 8.71 50.44
N ASP A 14 -8.92 10.03 50.53
CA ASP A 14 -8.76 10.89 49.36
C ASP A 14 -7.38 10.74 48.69
N ALA A 15 -6.34 10.36 49.43
CA ALA A 15 -5.02 10.09 48.88
C ALA A 15 -4.94 8.75 48.14
N LEU A 16 -5.72 7.75 48.54
CA LEU A 16 -5.84 6.45 47.85
C LEU A 16 -6.72 6.51 46.61
N ALA A 17 -7.70 7.39 46.57
CA ALA A 17 -8.57 7.63 45.42
C ALA A 17 -7.87 8.44 44.29
N ALA A 18 -6.91 9.29 44.66
CA ALA A 18 -6.19 10.13 43.70
C ALA A 18 -5.08 9.37 42.89
N ASP A 19 -4.67 8.18 43.32
CA ASP A 19 -3.63 7.39 42.66
C ASP A 19 -4.14 6.27 41.75
N GLN A 20 -5.47 6.07 41.70
CA GLN A 20 -6.08 5.06 40.82
C GLN A 20 -6.37 5.54 39.38
N GLY A 21 -5.97 6.73 38.99
CA GLY A 21 -6.33 7.35 37.69
C GLY A 21 -5.20 7.72 36.75
N LYS A 22 -3.95 7.51 37.14
CA LYS A 22 -2.82 7.80 36.23
C LYS A 22 -2.14 6.51 35.77
N LEU A 23 -2.82 5.80 34.85
CA LEU A 23 -2.08 5.05 33.84
C LEU A 23 -1.04 6.03 33.26
N PRO A 24 0.27 5.66 33.19
CA PRO A 24 1.22 6.50 32.47
C PRO A 24 0.59 6.75 31.10
N GLN A 25 0.30 8.01 30.82
CA GLN A 25 0.01 8.45 29.47
C GLN A 25 1.27 8.11 28.68
N MET A 26 1.37 6.89 28.20
CA MET A 26 2.21 6.57 27.06
C MET A 26 1.81 7.62 26.05
N SER A 27 2.68 8.59 25.85
CA SER A 27 2.41 9.71 24.97
C SER A 27 2.01 9.11 23.63
N MET A 28 0.74 9.17 23.26
CA MET A 28 0.22 8.74 21.97
C MET A 28 0.84 9.50 20.80
N ARG A 29 1.75 10.45 21.09
CA ARG A 29 2.62 11.11 20.11
C ARG A 29 3.49 10.14 19.31
N GLY A 30 3.76 8.93 19.81
CA GLY A 30 4.47 7.88 19.08
C GLY A 30 3.58 7.02 18.19
N ILE A 31 2.27 6.94 18.49
CA ILE A 31 1.30 6.11 17.72
C ILE A 31 0.63 6.92 16.62
N SER A 32 0.58 8.25 16.74
CA SER A 32 -0.04 9.16 15.76
C SER A 32 0.87 9.58 14.60
N ALA A 33 2.15 9.21 14.60
CA ALA A 33 2.92 9.26 13.36
C ALA A 33 2.38 8.15 12.46
N SER A 34 1.67 8.51 11.37
CA SER A 34 1.19 7.51 10.41
C SER A 34 2.34 6.54 10.11
N PRO A 35 2.10 5.21 10.05
CA PRO A 35 3.14 4.23 9.73
C PRO A 35 3.95 4.64 8.50
N LEU A 36 3.32 5.36 7.60
CA LEU A 36 3.85 5.98 6.41
C LEU A 36 4.90 7.07 6.68
N ARG A 37 4.72 7.94 7.69
CA ARG A 37 5.72 8.97 8.04
C ARG A 37 6.96 8.37 8.68
N SER A 38 6.80 7.40 9.57
CA SER A 38 7.93 6.71 10.18
C SER A 38 8.72 5.92 9.13
N PHE A 39 8.04 5.26 8.20
CA PHE A 39 8.65 4.57 7.07
C PHE A 39 9.42 5.55 6.15
N LEU A 40 8.84 6.70 5.78
CA LEU A 40 9.55 7.72 4.96
C LEU A 40 10.77 8.32 5.66
N HIS A 41 10.73 8.51 6.97
CA HIS A 41 11.90 8.97 7.73
C HIS A 41 13.01 7.92 7.70
N THR A 42 12.68 6.64 7.81
CA THR A 42 13.61 5.52 7.73
C THR A 42 14.20 5.41 6.33
N GLU A 43 13.37 5.43 5.27
CA GLU A 43 13.79 5.33 3.88
C GLU A 43 14.67 6.51 3.42
N SER A 44 14.32 7.73 3.80
CA SER A 44 15.14 8.90 3.46
C SER A 44 16.49 8.92 4.19
N ALA A 45 16.57 8.32 5.39
CA ALA A 45 17.81 8.17 6.13
C ALA A 45 18.71 7.09 5.51
N SER A 46 18.13 5.94 5.11
CA SER A 46 18.87 4.85 4.46
C SER A 46 19.42 5.29 3.10
N ALA A 47 18.63 6.02 2.29
CA ALA A 47 19.08 6.57 1.01
C ALA A 47 20.27 7.54 1.16
N ARG A 48 20.26 8.39 2.19
CA ARG A 48 21.40 9.28 2.48
C ARG A 48 22.65 8.49 2.87
N LEU A 49 22.49 7.44 3.67
CA LEU A 49 23.59 6.57 4.06
C LEU A 49 24.14 5.79 2.85
N LEU A 50 23.27 5.33 1.95
CA LEU A 50 23.66 4.69 0.69
C LEU A 50 24.49 5.64 -0.17
N VAL A 51 24.03 6.87 -0.39
CA VAL A 51 24.80 7.89 -1.16
C VAL A 51 26.14 8.18 -0.50
N ALA A 52 26.18 8.28 0.84
CA ALA A 52 27.45 8.47 1.58
C ALA A 52 28.39 7.27 1.41
N ALA A 53 27.88 6.04 1.43
CA ALA A 53 28.67 4.83 1.19
C ALA A 53 29.25 4.78 -0.24
N VAL A 54 28.45 5.16 -1.25
CA VAL A 54 28.93 5.30 -2.64
C VAL A 54 30.04 6.34 -2.75
N ALA A 55 29.83 7.52 -2.15
CA ALA A 55 30.83 8.58 -2.15
C ALA A 55 32.13 8.14 -1.45
N LEU A 56 32.04 7.46 -0.31
CA LEU A 56 33.16 6.90 0.42
C LEU A 56 33.90 5.83 -0.41
N ALA A 57 33.16 4.94 -1.10
CA ALA A 57 33.73 3.94 -1.98
C ALA A 57 34.55 4.58 -3.12
N LEU A 58 33.99 5.61 -3.75
CA LEU A 58 34.67 6.36 -4.82
C LEU A 58 35.91 7.08 -4.29
N ILE A 59 35.82 7.77 -3.15
CA ILE A 59 36.97 8.44 -2.53
C ILE A 59 38.06 7.42 -2.21
N TRP A 60 37.72 6.32 -1.56
CA TRP A 60 38.70 5.31 -1.15
C TRP A 60 39.36 4.64 -2.37
N ALA A 61 38.60 4.26 -3.38
CA ALA A 61 39.12 3.66 -4.61
C ALA A 61 40.05 4.59 -5.43
N ASN A 62 39.87 5.92 -5.32
CA ASN A 62 40.69 6.90 -6.02
C ASN A 62 41.91 7.37 -5.21
N VAL A 63 41.80 7.42 -3.88
CA VAL A 63 42.94 7.82 -3.01
C VAL A 63 43.89 6.66 -2.75
N ALA A 64 43.39 5.45 -2.57
CA ALA A 64 44.18 4.26 -2.27
C ALA A 64 43.65 3.03 -3.04
N PRO A 65 43.81 2.96 -4.36
CA PRO A 65 43.24 1.89 -5.19
C PRO A 65 43.68 0.48 -4.78
N SER A 66 44.99 0.31 -4.48
CA SER A 66 45.53 -0.97 -4.01
C SER A 66 44.97 -1.39 -2.66
N GLY A 67 44.79 -0.43 -1.73
CA GLY A 67 44.20 -0.69 -0.46
C GLY A 67 42.72 -1.09 -0.54
N TYR A 68 41.93 -0.38 -1.38
CA TYR A 68 40.55 -0.71 -1.64
C TYR A 68 40.37 -2.12 -2.24
N ASN A 69 41.12 -2.41 -3.33
CA ASN A 69 41.03 -3.70 -3.99
C ASN A 69 41.59 -4.84 -3.12
N GLY A 70 42.69 -4.61 -2.42
CA GLY A 70 43.27 -5.60 -1.50
C GLY A 70 42.37 -5.96 -0.33
N PHE A 71 41.67 -4.97 0.23
CA PHE A 71 40.69 -5.20 1.31
C PHE A 71 39.52 -6.07 0.86
N TRP A 72 38.92 -5.74 -0.28
CA TRP A 72 37.73 -6.46 -0.80
C TRP A 72 38.08 -7.81 -1.46
N ALA A 73 39.33 -8.01 -1.87
CA ALA A 73 39.86 -9.27 -2.41
C ALA A 73 40.37 -10.23 -1.32
N TRP A 74 40.24 -9.86 -0.02
CA TRP A 74 40.68 -10.74 1.06
C TRP A 74 39.79 -11.99 1.10
N GLU A 75 40.39 -13.16 0.90
CA GLU A 75 39.71 -14.45 0.86
C GLU A 75 39.42 -14.99 2.25
N PHE A 76 38.16 -15.36 2.47
CA PHE A 76 37.68 -16.03 3.65
C PHE A 76 37.25 -17.46 3.31
N PRO A 77 38.05 -18.49 3.66
CA PRO A 77 37.66 -19.87 3.44
C PRO A 77 36.60 -20.29 4.44
N VAL A 78 35.41 -20.64 3.97
CA VAL A 78 34.36 -21.25 4.81
C VAL A 78 34.16 -22.69 4.40
N ARG A 79 34.28 -23.59 5.38
CA ARG A 79 34.01 -25.02 5.22
C ARG A 79 32.72 -25.37 5.98
N LEU A 80 31.66 -25.64 5.25
CA LEU A 80 30.39 -26.12 5.77
C LEU A 80 30.20 -27.61 5.36
N GLY A 81 30.76 -28.52 6.16
CA GLY A 81 30.75 -29.93 5.84
C GLY A 81 31.48 -30.26 4.52
N PRO A 82 30.82 -30.87 3.53
CA PRO A 82 31.41 -31.17 2.22
C PRO A 82 31.55 -29.94 1.31
N LEU A 83 30.94 -28.82 1.68
CA LEU A 83 31.01 -27.54 0.95
C LEU A 83 32.23 -26.77 1.46
N ALA A 84 33.34 -26.83 0.73
CA ALA A 84 34.47 -25.92 0.91
C ALA A 84 34.38 -24.85 -0.20
N THR A 85 34.15 -23.60 0.18
CA THR A 85 34.18 -22.48 -0.75
C THR A 85 35.10 -21.39 -0.21
N THR A 86 35.91 -20.83 -1.08
CA THR A 86 36.70 -19.64 -0.79
C THR A 86 36.02 -18.49 -1.52
N LEU A 87 35.40 -17.60 -0.75
CA LEU A 87 34.86 -16.35 -1.26
C LEU A 87 35.72 -15.21 -0.72
N ASP A 88 36.00 -14.24 -1.55
CA ASP A 88 36.55 -12.98 -1.11
C ASP A 88 35.49 -12.17 -0.33
N LEU A 89 35.91 -11.13 0.37
CA LEU A 89 35.01 -10.32 1.18
C LEU A 89 33.90 -9.68 0.35
N ARG A 90 34.22 -9.29 -0.88
CA ARG A 90 33.22 -8.78 -1.85
C ARG A 90 32.18 -9.86 -2.21
N GLY A 91 32.60 -11.07 -2.47
CA GLY A 91 31.74 -12.22 -2.74
C GLY A 91 30.82 -12.56 -1.56
N TRP A 92 31.32 -12.44 -0.31
CA TRP A 92 30.47 -12.59 0.89
C TRP A 92 29.40 -11.53 0.98
N VAL A 93 29.71 -10.27 0.65
CA VAL A 93 28.72 -9.20 0.60
C VAL A 93 27.73 -9.45 -0.53
N ASN A 94 28.19 -9.76 -1.75
CA ASN A 94 27.36 -9.93 -2.93
C ASN A 94 26.43 -11.15 -2.86
N SER A 95 26.89 -12.26 -2.29
CA SER A 95 26.09 -13.49 -2.21
C SER A 95 25.45 -13.70 -0.84
N GLY A 96 26.17 -13.44 0.27
CA GLY A 96 25.68 -13.69 1.62
C GLY A 96 24.79 -12.57 2.14
N ALA A 97 25.32 -11.34 2.25
CA ALA A 97 24.57 -10.22 2.77
C ALA A 97 23.39 -9.84 1.87
N MET A 98 23.57 -9.84 0.55
CA MET A 98 22.48 -9.55 -0.40
C MET A 98 21.38 -10.59 -0.39
N THR A 99 21.62 -11.84 0.05
CA THR A 99 20.56 -12.81 0.25
C THR A 99 19.52 -12.32 1.29
N LEU A 100 19.97 -11.63 2.35
CA LEU A 100 19.04 -11.05 3.34
C LEU A 100 18.29 -9.83 2.78
N PHE A 101 18.94 -9.03 1.92
CA PHE A 101 18.25 -7.96 1.19
C PHE A 101 17.12 -8.53 0.34
N PHE A 102 17.39 -9.55 -0.46
CA PHE A 102 16.37 -10.17 -1.29
C PHE A 102 15.34 -11.00 -0.51
N LEU A 103 15.68 -11.45 0.71
CA LEU A 103 14.69 -12.00 1.63
C LEU A 103 13.66 -10.92 2.00
N VAL A 104 14.10 -9.73 2.38
CA VAL A 104 13.19 -8.63 2.72
C VAL A 104 12.36 -8.21 1.50
N ALA A 105 12.97 -8.06 0.32
CA ALA A 105 12.25 -7.76 -0.92
C ALA A 105 11.18 -8.83 -1.24
N GLY A 106 11.50 -10.12 -1.02
CA GLY A 106 10.54 -11.22 -1.18
C GLY A 106 9.41 -11.20 -0.15
N LEU A 107 9.69 -10.82 1.09
CA LEU A 107 8.69 -10.63 2.14
C LEU A 107 7.75 -9.46 1.80
N GLU A 108 8.28 -8.35 1.30
CA GLU A 108 7.51 -7.19 0.85
C GLU A 108 6.62 -7.54 -0.33
N ALA A 109 7.19 -8.19 -1.35
CA ALA A 109 6.44 -8.66 -2.50
C ALA A 109 5.29 -9.60 -2.08
N ARG A 110 5.56 -10.55 -1.19
CA ARG A 110 4.54 -11.46 -0.66
C ARG A 110 3.44 -10.73 0.09
N ARG A 111 3.79 -9.73 0.90
CA ARG A 111 2.82 -8.91 1.63
C ARG A 111 1.91 -8.14 0.68
N GLU A 112 2.47 -7.57 -0.39
CA GLU A 112 1.68 -6.88 -1.42
C GLU A 112 0.72 -7.82 -2.15
N PHE A 113 1.12 -9.08 -2.41
CA PHE A 113 0.24 -10.09 -2.99
C PHE A 113 -0.88 -10.56 -2.04
N ASP A 114 -0.58 -10.70 -0.74
CA ASP A 114 -1.54 -11.24 0.22
C ASP A 114 -2.49 -10.17 0.77
N LEU A 115 -2.00 -8.95 1.04
CA LEU A 115 -2.70 -7.90 1.79
C LEU A 115 -2.77 -6.54 1.07
N GLY A 116 -1.92 -6.31 0.04
CA GLY A 116 -1.79 -5.04 -0.63
C GLY A 116 -2.68 -4.87 -1.86
N ASP A 117 -2.43 -3.79 -2.59
CA ASP A 117 -3.16 -3.42 -3.82
C ASP A 117 -3.05 -4.47 -4.94
N LEU A 118 -2.07 -5.38 -4.86
CA LEU A 118 -1.90 -6.49 -5.79
C LEU A 118 -3.01 -7.58 -5.67
N ARG A 119 -3.90 -7.48 -4.69
CA ARG A 119 -5.05 -8.38 -4.53
C ARG A 119 -6.17 -8.07 -5.53
N ASP A 120 -6.37 -6.80 -5.92
CA ASP A 120 -7.38 -6.40 -6.91
C ASP A 120 -6.83 -6.51 -8.33
N HIS A 121 -7.18 -7.59 -9.02
CA HIS A 121 -6.73 -7.90 -10.38
C HIS A 121 -6.95 -6.78 -11.41
N ARG A 122 -7.95 -5.94 -11.24
CA ARG A 122 -8.24 -4.83 -12.16
C ARG A 122 -7.30 -3.65 -11.98
N ARG A 123 -6.95 -3.35 -10.73
CA ARG A 123 -6.00 -2.27 -10.39
C ARG A 123 -4.55 -2.70 -10.64
N LEU A 124 -4.29 -4.01 -10.57
CA LEU A 124 -2.98 -4.62 -10.77
C LEU A 124 -2.47 -4.53 -12.21
N ILE A 125 -3.35 -4.64 -13.22
CA ILE A 125 -2.95 -4.79 -14.62
C ILE A 125 -2.02 -3.66 -15.07
N LEU A 126 -2.35 -2.41 -14.80
CA LEU A 126 -1.56 -1.28 -15.28
C LEU A 126 -0.16 -1.20 -14.66
N PRO A 127 0.02 -1.26 -13.31
CA PRO A 127 1.34 -1.26 -12.69
C PRO A 127 2.20 -2.46 -13.11
N VAL A 128 1.62 -3.65 -13.24
CA VAL A 128 2.36 -4.86 -13.66
C VAL A 128 2.82 -4.74 -15.10
N VAL A 129 1.93 -4.33 -16.02
CA VAL A 129 2.30 -4.13 -17.43
C VAL A 129 3.32 -2.99 -17.55
N ALA A 130 3.19 -1.90 -16.77
CA ALA A 130 4.15 -0.82 -16.74
C ALA A 130 5.53 -1.27 -16.18
N GLY A 131 5.55 -2.10 -15.14
CA GLY A 131 6.78 -2.69 -14.60
C GLY A 131 7.47 -3.60 -15.63
N LEU A 132 6.75 -4.58 -16.18
CA LEU A 132 7.29 -5.51 -17.17
C LEU A 132 7.85 -4.80 -18.42
N THR A 133 7.15 -3.81 -18.93
CA THR A 133 7.62 -3.02 -20.08
C THR A 133 8.67 -2.01 -19.67
N GLY A 134 8.62 -1.48 -18.43
CA GLY A 134 9.66 -0.69 -17.79
C GLY A 134 11.00 -1.41 -17.68
N MET A 135 11.02 -2.75 -17.76
CA MET A 135 12.22 -3.57 -17.88
C MET A 135 12.54 -3.91 -19.34
N ALA A 136 11.54 -4.34 -20.10
CA ALA A 136 11.75 -4.82 -21.47
C ALA A 136 12.27 -3.71 -22.42
N VAL A 137 11.68 -2.51 -22.37
CA VAL A 137 12.08 -1.40 -23.25
C VAL A 137 13.51 -0.92 -23.01
N PRO A 138 13.98 -0.68 -21.76
CA PRO A 138 15.38 -0.38 -21.50
C PRO A 138 16.34 -1.47 -21.99
N VAL A 139 15.98 -2.74 -21.81
CA VAL A 139 16.76 -3.88 -22.35
C VAL A 139 16.86 -3.81 -23.87
N LEU A 140 15.74 -3.56 -24.57
CA LEU A 140 15.74 -3.42 -26.01
C LEU A 140 16.59 -2.23 -26.48
N ILE A 141 16.53 -1.10 -25.77
CA ILE A 141 17.39 0.07 -26.06
C ILE A 141 18.86 -0.28 -25.84
N TYR A 142 19.18 -0.96 -24.73
CA TYR A 142 20.54 -1.40 -24.47
C TYR A 142 21.06 -2.34 -25.57
N LEU A 143 20.30 -3.34 -25.98
CA LEU A 143 20.62 -4.28 -27.03
C LEU A 143 20.70 -3.63 -28.42
N ALA A 144 19.90 -2.62 -28.71
CA ALA A 144 19.99 -1.86 -29.95
C ALA A 144 21.32 -1.11 -30.06
N ILE A 145 21.90 -0.64 -28.95
CA ILE A 145 23.21 0.01 -28.90
C ILE A 145 24.31 -1.04 -28.84
N ASN A 146 24.12 -2.14 -28.12
CA ASN A 146 25.08 -3.20 -27.84
C ASN A 146 24.67 -4.54 -28.49
N HIS A 147 24.41 -4.55 -29.78
CA HIS A 147 23.82 -5.70 -30.50
C HIS A 147 24.78 -6.85 -30.76
N ALA A 148 26.08 -6.70 -30.53
CA ALA A 148 27.07 -7.72 -30.88
C ALA A 148 28.12 -7.94 -29.79
N GLY A 149 28.63 -9.18 -29.74
CA GLY A 149 29.79 -9.55 -28.91
C GLY A 149 29.48 -9.61 -27.40
N ALA A 150 30.55 -9.51 -26.61
CA ALA A 150 30.46 -9.59 -25.14
C ALA A 150 29.62 -8.47 -24.50
N ALA A 151 29.55 -7.31 -25.16
CA ALA A 151 28.77 -6.17 -24.67
C ALA A 151 27.26 -6.49 -24.57
N ALA A 152 26.74 -7.31 -25.49
CA ALA A 152 25.33 -7.71 -25.45
C ALA A 152 24.95 -8.46 -24.17
N HIS A 153 25.90 -9.19 -23.55
CA HIS A 153 25.62 -9.96 -22.32
C HIS A 153 25.25 -9.11 -21.12
N GLY A 154 25.54 -7.80 -21.13
CA GLY A 154 25.16 -6.85 -20.09
C GLY A 154 23.69 -6.37 -20.11
N TRP A 155 22.83 -6.94 -20.94
CA TRP A 155 21.44 -6.48 -21.12
C TRP A 155 20.63 -6.41 -19.81
N GLY A 156 20.87 -7.33 -18.88
CA GLY A 156 20.18 -7.36 -17.59
C GLY A 156 20.51 -6.18 -16.67
N ILE A 157 21.65 -5.48 -16.89
CA ILE A 157 22.00 -4.29 -16.10
C ILE A 157 20.92 -3.22 -16.23
N ALA A 158 20.29 -3.11 -17.41
CA ALA A 158 19.28 -2.10 -17.71
C ALA A 158 17.87 -2.38 -17.14
N MET A 159 17.67 -3.49 -16.43
CA MET A 159 16.34 -3.91 -15.97
C MET A 159 15.95 -3.30 -14.64
N SER A 160 16.82 -3.42 -13.63
CA SER A 160 16.45 -3.23 -12.23
C SER A 160 16.37 -1.76 -11.83
N THR A 161 15.49 -1.46 -10.90
CA THR A 161 15.39 -0.18 -10.18
C THR A 161 15.94 -0.35 -8.77
N ASP A 162 16.52 0.68 -8.19
CA ASP A 162 16.92 0.67 -6.77
C ASP A 162 15.82 1.32 -5.93
N THR A 163 15.02 0.49 -5.26
CA THR A 163 13.87 0.91 -4.46
C THR A 163 14.27 1.89 -3.35
N ALA A 164 15.38 1.63 -2.65
CA ALA A 164 15.83 2.48 -1.53
C ALA A 164 16.28 3.86 -2.01
N LEU A 165 17.11 3.91 -3.07
CA LEU A 165 17.59 5.16 -3.64
C LEU A 165 16.45 5.93 -4.32
N ALA A 166 15.58 5.23 -5.05
CA ALA A 166 14.42 5.82 -5.73
C ALA A 166 13.44 6.46 -4.76
N LEU A 167 13.12 5.80 -3.63
CA LEU A 167 12.29 6.37 -2.56
C LEU A 167 12.99 7.56 -1.88
N GLY A 168 14.32 7.51 -1.73
CA GLY A 168 15.11 8.65 -1.27
C GLY A 168 14.97 9.87 -2.18
N VAL A 169 15.10 9.66 -3.50
CA VAL A 169 14.89 10.72 -4.51
C VAL A 169 13.44 11.20 -4.48
N PHE A 170 12.47 10.29 -4.36
CA PHE A 170 11.06 10.62 -4.23
C PHE A 170 10.78 11.50 -3.00
N SER A 171 11.41 11.21 -1.85
CA SER A 171 11.24 12.00 -0.62
C SER A 171 11.76 13.44 -0.75
N VAL A 172 12.77 13.67 -1.58
CA VAL A 172 13.34 15.00 -1.85
C VAL A 172 12.57 15.75 -2.93
N ALA A 173 12.26 15.05 -4.04
CA ALA A 173 11.57 15.61 -5.20
C ALA A 173 10.06 15.75 -4.95
N GLY A 174 9.49 14.86 -4.15
CA GLY A 174 8.06 14.62 -4.02
C GLY A 174 7.39 15.26 -2.80
N ARG A 175 7.96 16.30 -2.19
CA ARG A 175 7.31 16.98 -1.07
C ARG A 175 5.95 17.52 -1.47
N GLY A 176 4.87 16.94 -0.91
CA GLY A 176 3.49 17.30 -1.21
C GLY A 176 2.88 16.59 -2.42
N LEU A 177 3.50 15.50 -2.89
CA LEU A 177 2.88 14.61 -3.87
C LEU A 177 1.82 13.73 -3.19
N PRO A 178 0.72 13.42 -3.91
CA PRO A 178 -0.31 12.50 -3.43
C PRO A 178 0.22 11.10 -3.19
N ASP A 179 -0.23 10.43 -2.11
CA ASP A 179 0.19 9.07 -1.73
C ASP A 179 -0.07 8.03 -2.83
N ARG A 180 -1.06 8.22 -3.67
CA ARG A 180 -1.37 7.35 -4.82
C ARG A 180 -0.22 7.21 -5.83
N ILE A 181 0.55 8.29 -6.07
CA ILE A 181 1.72 8.22 -6.96
C ILE A 181 2.76 7.29 -6.35
N ARG A 182 2.92 7.36 -5.03
CA ARG A 182 3.84 6.52 -4.29
C ARG A 182 3.45 5.05 -4.34
N THR A 183 2.18 4.74 -4.10
CA THR A 183 1.65 3.36 -4.19
C THR A 183 1.88 2.80 -5.59
N PHE A 184 1.57 3.56 -6.65
CA PHE A 184 1.84 3.15 -8.02
C PHE A 184 3.32 2.85 -8.28
N VAL A 185 4.23 3.73 -7.81
CA VAL A 185 5.69 3.56 -7.93
C VAL A 185 6.15 2.30 -7.20
N LEU A 186 5.71 2.10 -5.94
CA LEU A 186 6.08 0.92 -5.14
C LEU A 186 5.62 -0.38 -5.80
N THR A 187 4.41 -0.42 -6.35
CA THR A 187 3.90 -1.60 -7.06
C THR A 187 4.76 -1.94 -8.28
N VAL A 188 5.18 -0.92 -9.06
CA VAL A 188 6.10 -1.12 -10.20
C VAL A 188 7.45 -1.69 -9.71
N PHE A 189 7.99 -1.17 -8.60
CA PHE A 189 9.27 -1.64 -8.05
C PHE A 189 9.22 -3.09 -7.57
N VAL A 190 8.15 -3.50 -6.90
CA VAL A 190 7.97 -4.90 -6.49
C VAL A 190 8.00 -5.85 -7.69
N VAL A 191 7.38 -5.46 -8.81
CA VAL A 191 7.43 -6.24 -10.06
C VAL A 191 8.85 -6.28 -10.62
N ASP A 192 9.54 -5.13 -10.65
CA ASP A 192 10.92 -5.02 -11.12
C ASP A 192 11.86 -5.94 -10.33
N ASP A 193 11.76 -5.94 -8.99
CA ASP A 193 12.63 -6.73 -8.10
C ASP A 193 12.43 -8.24 -8.30
N VAL A 194 11.17 -8.69 -8.35
CA VAL A 194 10.85 -10.12 -8.55
C VAL A 194 11.36 -10.62 -9.91
N VAL A 195 11.09 -9.87 -10.99
CA VAL A 195 11.49 -10.28 -12.34
C VAL A 195 12.99 -10.21 -12.54
N SER A 196 13.67 -9.18 -12.00
CA SER A 196 15.13 -9.06 -12.07
C SER A 196 15.82 -10.26 -11.45
N LEU A 197 15.31 -10.79 -10.32
CA LEU A 197 15.88 -11.96 -9.68
C LEU A 197 15.64 -13.26 -10.45
N VAL A 198 14.46 -13.40 -11.09
CA VAL A 198 14.22 -14.51 -12.01
C VAL A 198 15.21 -14.49 -13.16
N VAL A 199 15.52 -13.31 -13.68
CA VAL A 199 16.53 -13.14 -14.75
C VAL A 199 17.94 -13.46 -14.24
N ILE A 200 18.34 -12.99 -13.05
CA ILE A 200 19.63 -13.36 -12.45
C ILE A 200 19.73 -14.88 -12.33
N ALA A 201 18.69 -15.54 -11.82
CA ALA A 201 18.66 -16.98 -11.65
C ALA A 201 18.77 -17.77 -12.95
N THR A 202 18.23 -17.26 -14.06
CA THR A 202 18.12 -17.99 -15.32
C THR A 202 19.18 -17.58 -16.34
N ALA A 203 19.43 -16.28 -16.51
CA ALA A 203 20.31 -15.75 -17.57
C ALA A 203 21.76 -15.55 -17.12
N TYR A 204 22.01 -15.33 -15.82
CA TYR A 204 23.34 -15.07 -15.27
C TYR A 204 23.89 -16.21 -14.43
N SER A 205 23.22 -17.38 -14.41
CA SER A 205 23.75 -18.59 -13.79
C SER A 205 24.88 -19.20 -14.61
N SER A 206 25.95 -19.56 -13.94
CA SER A 206 27.08 -20.31 -14.54
C SER A 206 26.69 -21.79 -14.78
N ARG A 207 27.66 -22.64 -15.12
CA ARG A 207 27.43 -24.09 -15.37
C ARG A 207 26.63 -24.71 -14.25
N ILE A 208 25.34 -25.05 -14.52
CA ILE A 208 24.41 -25.60 -13.54
C ILE A 208 24.81 -27.03 -13.18
N ARG A 209 25.13 -27.24 -11.89
CA ARG A 209 25.34 -28.56 -11.29
C ARG A 209 24.06 -29.00 -10.61
N TRP A 210 23.35 -29.97 -11.18
CA TRP A 210 22.04 -30.43 -10.71
C TRP A 210 22.06 -30.96 -9.28
N GLN A 211 23.19 -31.49 -8.78
CA GLN A 211 23.32 -32.02 -7.41
C GLN A 211 23.09 -30.90 -6.35
N GLY A 212 23.71 -29.75 -6.52
CA GLY A 212 23.50 -28.59 -5.64
C GLY A 212 22.06 -28.09 -5.69
N LEU A 213 21.46 -28.08 -6.89
CA LEU A 213 20.06 -27.65 -7.07
C LEU A 213 19.08 -28.57 -6.36
N VAL A 214 19.31 -29.91 -6.38
CA VAL A 214 18.49 -30.89 -5.65
C VAL A 214 18.57 -30.66 -4.14
N VAL A 215 19.78 -30.40 -3.60
CA VAL A 215 19.96 -30.09 -2.18
C VAL A 215 19.20 -28.81 -1.80
N ALA A 216 19.34 -27.76 -2.62
CA ALA A 216 18.63 -26.50 -2.42
C ALA A 216 17.11 -26.68 -2.45
N ALA A 217 16.59 -27.43 -3.43
CA ALA A 217 15.16 -27.70 -3.58
C ALA A 217 14.63 -28.54 -2.40
N ALA A 218 15.35 -29.57 -1.96
CA ALA A 218 14.97 -30.38 -0.82
C ALA A 218 14.93 -29.54 0.49
N ALA A 219 15.94 -28.69 0.70
CA ALA A 219 15.96 -27.79 1.86
C ALA A 219 14.84 -26.75 1.79
N PHE A 220 14.51 -26.21 0.61
CA PHE A 220 13.40 -25.29 0.41
C PHE A 220 12.04 -25.97 0.72
N VAL A 221 11.83 -27.19 0.24
CA VAL A 221 10.65 -27.97 0.63
C VAL A 221 10.64 -28.20 2.15
N GLY A 222 11.81 -28.45 2.77
CA GLY A 222 11.97 -28.53 4.22
C GLY A 222 11.51 -27.26 4.94
N ILE A 223 11.78 -26.06 4.40
CA ILE A 223 11.28 -24.79 4.94
C ILE A 223 9.74 -24.75 4.90
N ILE A 224 9.13 -25.17 3.80
CA ILE A 224 7.68 -25.19 3.63
C ILE A 224 7.04 -26.18 4.62
N VAL A 225 7.63 -27.36 4.79
CA VAL A 225 7.15 -28.39 5.71
C VAL A 225 7.34 -27.97 7.17
N ASN A 226 8.46 -27.35 7.51
CA ASN A 226 8.76 -26.86 8.87
C ASN A 226 7.70 -25.89 9.41
N ARG A 227 6.98 -25.19 8.51
CA ARG A 227 5.85 -24.33 8.89
C ARG A 227 4.68 -25.08 9.50
N ARG A 228 4.49 -26.34 9.14
CA ARG A 228 3.37 -27.18 9.58
C ARG A 228 3.70 -28.01 10.83
N LEU A 229 4.99 -28.07 11.20
CA LEU A 229 5.46 -28.89 12.30
C LEU A 229 5.56 -28.08 13.59
N PRO A 230 5.06 -28.56 14.74
CA PRO A 230 5.18 -27.91 16.04
C PRO A 230 6.58 -28.16 16.66
N LEU A 231 7.64 -27.66 16.06
CA LEU A 231 9.01 -27.85 16.52
C LEU A 231 9.39 -26.82 17.59
N ARG A 232 9.98 -27.29 18.69
CA ARG A 232 10.44 -26.45 19.81
C ARG A 232 11.58 -25.50 19.42
N SER A 233 12.29 -25.77 18.33
CA SER A 233 13.44 -25.00 17.82
C SER A 233 13.22 -24.50 16.39
N ARG A 234 12.03 -23.98 16.11
CA ARG A 234 11.58 -23.60 14.77
C ARG A 234 12.52 -22.61 14.05
N THR A 235 13.05 -21.63 14.78
CA THR A 235 13.96 -20.61 14.24
C THR A 235 15.31 -21.21 13.84
N LEU A 236 15.91 -22.06 14.68
CA LEU A 236 17.18 -22.72 14.35
C LEU A 236 17.07 -23.63 13.12
N VAL A 237 15.99 -24.42 13.04
CA VAL A 237 15.73 -25.29 11.87
C VAL A 237 15.52 -24.43 10.62
N PHE A 238 14.77 -23.36 10.71
CA PHE A 238 14.56 -22.42 9.60
C PHE A 238 15.89 -21.82 9.11
N THR A 239 16.71 -21.32 10.04
CA THR A 239 18.03 -20.74 9.69
C THR A 239 18.96 -21.79 9.08
N ALA A 240 19.02 -23.00 9.63
CA ALA A 240 19.83 -24.07 9.07
C ALA A 240 19.38 -24.45 7.65
N LEU A 241 18.07 -24.55 7.41
CA LEU A 241 17.52 -24.84 6.09
C LEU A 241 17.79 -23.69 5.10
N LEU A 242 17.67 -22.42 5.53
CA LEU A 242 18.00 -21.25 4.69
C LEU A 242 19.48 -21.27 4.28
N VAL A 243 20.40 -21.52 5.22
CA VAL A 243 21.84 -21.67 4.93
C VAL A 243 22.09 -22.85 3.99
N THR A 244 21.33 -23.95 4.12
CA THR A 244 21.44 -25.10 3.21
C THR A 244 20.93 -24.78 1.81
N VAL A 245 19.82 -24.03 1.66
CA VAL A 245 19.34 -23.54 0.35
C VAL A 245 20.41 -22.66 -0.29
N TRP A 246 20.94 -21.69 0.46
CA TRP A 246 21.98 -20.78 0.00
C TRP A 246 23.24 -21.54 -0.45
N GLY A 247 23.75 -22.45 0.37
CA GLY A 247 24.93 -23.26 0.03
C GLY A 247 24.71 -24.22 -1.13
N GLY A 248 23.50 -24.79 -1.25
CA GLY A 248 23.10 -25.65 -2.35
C GLY A 248 23.05 -24.89 -3.69
N LEU A 249 22.53 -23.64 -3.70
CA LEU A 249 22.52 -22.78 -4.87
C LEU A 249 23.95 -22.37 -5.25
N LEU A 250 24.77 -21.97 -4.28
CA LEU A 250 26.17 -21.64 -4.51
C LEU A 250 26.93 -22.82 -5.16
N ALA A 251 26.74 -24.04 -4.64
CA ALA A 251 27.34 -25.24 -5.20
C ALA A 251 26.78 -25.62 -6.59
N SER A 252 25.54 -25.24 -6.89
CA SER A 252 24.90 -25.48 -8.17
C SER A 252 25.38 -24.53 -9.30
N GLY A 253 25.99 -23.40 -8.95
CA GLY A 253 26.37 -22.36 -9.91
C GLY A 253 25.22 -21.37 -10.20
N VAL A 254 24.11 -21.46 -9.48
CA VAL A 254 23.04 -20.45 -9.46
C VAL A 254 23.39 -19.42 -8.39
N ASP A 255 23.13 -18.14 -8.67
CA ASP A 255 23.41 -17.09 -7.68
C ASP A 255 22.61 -17.32 -6.39
N PRO A 256 23.30 -17.40 -5.22
CA PRO A 256 22.62 -17.72 -3.95
C PRO A 256 21.63 -16.67 -3.47
N VAL A 257 21.66 -15.44 -3.95
CA VAL A 257 20.71 -14.36 -3.59
C VAL A 257 19.26 -14.74 -3.91
N VAL A 258 19.06 -15.63 -4.89
CA VAL A 258 17.74 -16.18 -5.27
C VAL A 258 17.08 -16.92 -4.10
N SER A 259 17.87 -17.50 -3.18
CA SER A 259 17.35 -18.19 -1.99
C SER A 259 16.59 -17.23 -1.08
N GLY A 260 17.09 -16.01 -0.92
CA GLY A 260 16.41 -14.98 -0.13
C GLY A 260 15.02 -14.68 -0.66
N LEU A 261 14.93 -14.32 -1.95
CA LEU A 261 13.64 -14.05 -2.60
C LEU A 261 12.68 -15.23 -2.50
N ALA A 262 13.14 -16.43 -2.85
CA ALA A 262 12.29 -17.62 -2.85
C ALA A 262 11.69 -17.90 -1.47
N VAL A 263 12.50 -17.78 -0.40
CA VAL A 263 12.05 -17.96 0.98
C VAL A 263 11.12 -16.80 1.42
N GLY A 264 11.43 -15.58 1.03
CA GLY A 264 10.57 -14.41 1.28
C GLY A 264 9.18 -14.60 0.65
N LEU A 265 9.10 -14.88 -0.64
CA LEU A 265 7.85 -15.14 -1.36
C LEU A 265 7.08 -16.35 -0.80
N ALA A 266 7.80 -17.37 -0.34
CA ALA A 266 7.17 -18.50 0.32
C ALA A 266 6.62 -18.15 1.72
N THR A 267 6.97 -17.03 2.34
CA THR A 267 6.55 -16.65 3.70
C THR A 267 5.24 -15.85 3.66
N SER A 268 4.14 -16.49 4.10
CA SER A 268 2.79 -15.91 4.11
C SER A 268 2.69 -14.68 5.00
N ALA A 269 1.96 -13.66 4.51
CA ALA A 269 1.64 -12.44 5.23
C ALA A 269 0.26 -12.45 5.91
N TYR A 270 -0.51 -13.53 5.75
CA TYR A 270 -1.83 -13.63 6.38
C TYR A 270 -1.74 -13.56 7.90
N THR A 271 -2.65 -12.80 8.48
CA THR A 271 -2.81 -12.74 9.92
C THR A 271 -3.20 -14.11 10.49
N PRO A 272 -2.76 -14.42 11.71
CA PRO A 272 -3.12 -15.68 12.35
C PRO A 272 -4.64 -15.80 12.57
N ARG A 273 -5.05 -17.02 12.83
CA ARG A 273 -6.46 -17.34 13.08
C ARG A 273 -6.94 -16.67 14.37
N ARG A 274 -8.24 -16.44 14.42
CA ARG A 274 -8.93 -15.87 15.56
C ARG A 274 -8.68 -16.63 16.87
N ASP A 275 -8.64 -17.98 16.80
CA ASP A 275 -8.33 -18.83 17.96
C ASP A 275 -6.94 -18.55 18.55
N GLU A 276 -5.95 -18.20 17.74
CA GLU A 276 -4.61 -17.81 18.20
C GLU A 276 -4.63 -16.43 18.91
N LEU A 277 -5.46 -15.50 18.44
CA LEU A 277 -5.67 -14.19 19.10
C LEU A 277 -6.37 -14.32 20.45
N GLU A 278 -7.43 -15.14 20.52
CA GLU A 278 -8.15 -15.41 21.76
C GLU A 278 -7.26 -16.11 22.79
N GLN A 279 -6.42 -17.08 22.35
CA GLN A 279 -5.42 -17.73 23.21
C GLN A 279 -4.39 -16.74 23.73
N ALA A 280 -3.87 -15.84 22.89
CA ALA A 280 -2.92 -14.82 23.31
C ALA A 280 -3.52 -13.88 24.34
N THR A 281 -4.75 -13.41 24.10
CA THR A 281 -5.50 -12.56 25.04
C THR A 281 -5.71 -13.27 26.37
N THR A 282 -6.08 -14.55 26.35
CA THR A 282 -6.24 -15.38 27.55
C THR A 282 -4.93 -15.49 28.33
N LEU A 283 -3.81 -15.74 27.64
CA LEU A 283 -2.48 -15.82 28.28
C LEU A 283 -2.06 -14.48 28.92
N VAL A 284 -2.33 -13.35 28.25
CA VAL A 284 -2.07 -12.02 28.82
C VAL A 284 -2.96 -11.79 30.05
N ARG A 285 -4.22 -12.19 30.01
CA ARG A 285 -5.14 -12.10 31.15
C ARG A 285 -4.66 -12.94 32.33
N LEU A 286 -4.26 -14.20 32.10
CA LEU A 286 -3.71 -15.08 33.14
C LEU A 286 -2.44 -14.49 33.76
N PHE A 287 -1.56 -13.90 32.93
CA PHE A 287 -0.37 -13.22 33.43
C PHE A 287 -0.72 -12.00 34.31
N ARG A 288 -1.76 -11.23 33.94
CA ARG A 288 -2.24 -10.11 34.74
C ARG A 288 -2.81 -10.56 36.10
N GLU A 289 -3.49 -11.72 36.13
CA GLU A 289 -4.04 -12.30 37.37
C GLU A 289 -2.93 -12.90 38.26
N GLN A 290 -1.91 -13.53 37.65
CA GLN A 290 -0.76 -14.13 38.36
C GLN A 290 0.54 -13.84 37.61
N PRO A 291 1.27 -12.76 37.94
CA PRO A 291 2.50 -12.36 37.26
C PRO A 291 3.67 -13.29 37.61
N THR A 292 3.72 -14.46 36.96
CA THR A 292 4.86 -15.40 37.07
C THR A 292 5.75 -15.34 35.81
N PRO A 293 7.05 -15.69 35.92
CA PRO A 293 7.96 -15.72 34.77
C PRO A 293 7.51 -16.68 33.66
N GLU A 294 6.86 -17.79 34.03
CA GLU A 294 6.32 -18.78 33.08
C GLU A 294 5.15 -18.21 32.29
N LEU A 295 4.21 -17.54 32.96
CA LEU A 295 3.07 -16.89 32.31
C LEU A 295 3.51 -15.69 31.48
N ALA A 296 4.51 -14.91 31.94
CA ALA A 296 5.09 -13.83 31.14
C ALA A 296 5.66 -14.37 29.82
N ARG A 297 6.44 -15.46 29.89
CA ARG A 297 7.02 -16.09 28.69
C ARG A 297 5.91 -16.65 27.78
N SER A 298 4.89 -17.28 28.35
CA SER A 298 3.75 -17.84 27.60
C SER A 298 2.93 -16.74 26.92
N ALA A 299 2.67 -15.62 27.60
CA ALA A 299 1.97 -14.45 27.04
C ALA A 299 2.78 -13.82 25.90
N THR A 300 4.10 -13.63 26.07
CA THR A 300 4.97 -13.12 24.99
C THR A 300 4.94 -14.04 23.77
N LEU A 301 5.08 -15.35 23.97
CA LEU A 301 5.00 -16.32 22.86
C LEU A 301 3.62 -16.37 22.22
N GLY A 302 2.56 -16.17 23.00
CA GLY A 302 1.19 -16.04 22.50
C GLY A 302 1.06 -14.82 21.58
N LEU A 303 1.50 -13.65 22.05
CA LEU A 303 1.49 -12.41 21.27
C LEU A 303 2.38 -12.49 20.01
N GLU A 304 3.56 -13.10 20.10
CA GLU A 304 4.40 -13.31 18.91
C GLU A 304 3.72 -14.17 17.84
N ARG A 305 2.83 -15.09 18.21
CA ARG A 305 2.06 -15.93 17.28
C ARG A 305 0.94 -15.15 16.59
N THR A 306 0.44 -14.08 17.20
CA THR A 306 -0.61 -13.23 16.60
C THR A 306 -0.10 -12.27 15.52
N VAL A 307 1.22 -12.18 15.32
CA VAL A 307 1.83 -11.41 14.24
C VAL A 307 2.31 -12.37 13.15
N SER A 308 2.00 -12.11 11.89
CA SER A 308 2.42 -12.98 10.78
C SER A 308 3.94 -13.16 10.77
N ALA A 309 4.40 -14.34 10.36
CA ALA A 309 5.83 -14.62 10.23
C ALA A 309 6.51 -13.65 9.26
N ASN A 310 5.79 -13.24 8.21
CA ASN A 310 6.25 -12.24 7.24
C ASN A 310 6.50 -10.89 7.93
N ALA A 311 5.52 -10.35 8.66
CA ALA A 311 5.64 -9.06 9.33
C ALA A 311 6.76 -9.03 10.38
N ARG A 312 6.95 -10.14 11.14
CA ARG A 312 8.03 -10.25 12.12
C ARG A 312 9.42 -10.23 11.47
N LEU A 313 9.61 -11.08 10.43
CA LEU A 313 10.89 -11.12 9.71
C LEU A 313 11.19 -9.81 9.01
N GLN A 314 10.17 -9.20 8.41
CA GLN A 314 10.31 -7.88 7.79
C GLN A 314 10.76 -6.83 8.81
N HIS A 315 10.11 -6.77 9.97
CA HIS A 315 10.48 -5.83 11.04
C HIS A 315 11.90 -6.03 11.55
N GLU A 316 12.33 -7.29 11.72
CA GLU A 316 13.66 -7.65 12.23
C GLU A 316 14.76 -7.34 11.21
N PHE A 317 14.57 -7.71 9.94
CA PHE A 317 15.61 -7.61 8.93
C PHE A 317 15.61 -6.28 8.16
N HIS A 318 14.49 -5.54 8.09
CA HIS A 318 14.39 -4.32 7.30
C HIS A 318 15.41 -3.25 7.72
N GLN A 319 15.57 -3.00 9.03
CA GLN A 319 16.55 -2.03 9.53
C GLN A 319 17.98 -2.45 9.22
N MET A 320 18.32 -3.72 9.46
CA MET A 320 19.66 -4.24 9.18
C MET A 320 19.95 -4.16 7.67
N THR A 321 19.00 -4.50 6.85
CA THR A 321 19.14 -4.46 5.39
C THR A 321 19.34 -3.02 4.90
N SER A 322 18.50 -2.09 5.32
CA SER A 322 18.53 -0.71 4.84
C SER A 322 19.73 0.10 5.36
N PHE A 323 20.17 -0.14 6.60
CA PHE A 323 21.22 0.67 7.22
C PHE A 323 22.61 0.00 7.24
N VAL A 324 22.71 -1.30 7.02
CA VAL A 324 23.98 -2.02 7.05
C VAL A 324 24.28 -2.69 5.71
N ILE A 325 23.39 -3.57 5.25
CA ILE A 325 23.68 -4.44 4.10
C ILE A 325 23.76 -3.64 2.80
N VAL A 326 22.78 -2.79 2.49
CA VAL A 326 22.77 -2.01 1.25
C VAL A 326 23.91 -1.00 1.20
N PRO A 327 24.23 -0.22 2.26
CA PRO A 327 25.43 0.62 2.27
C PRO A 327 26.75 -0.15 2.17
N LEU A 328 26.86 -1.32 2.83
CA LEU A 328 28.03 -2.18 2.74
C LEU A 328 28.24 -2.71 1.32
N PHE A 329 27.16 -3.14 0.67
CA PHE A 329 27.18 -3.57 -0.73
C PHE A 329 27.65 -2.44 -1.64
N ALA A 330 27.11 -1.23 -1.46
CA ALA A 330 27.54 -0.07 -2.25
C ALA A 330 29.00 0.27 -2.01
N LEU A 331 29.46 0.20 -0.75
CA LEU A 331 30.87 0.41 -0.39
C LEU A 331 31.80 -0.61 -1.08
N ALA A 332 31.36 -1.87 -1.22
CA ALA A 332 32.14 -2.94 -1.85
C ALA A 332 32.18 -2.85 -3.39
N ASN A 333 31.11 -2.33 -4.01
CA ASN A 333 30.91 -2.46 -5.45
C ASN A 333 30.96 -1.15 -6.25
N ALA A 334 30.71 0.02 -5.61
CA ALA A 334 30.69 1.30 -6.28
C ALA A 334 32.10 1.93 -6.43
N GLY A 335 33.12 1.37 -5.81
CA GLY A 335 34.49 1.89 -5.89
C GLY A 335 35.10 1.68 -7.26
N ILE A 336 35.25 2.76 -8.03
CA ILE A 336 35.83 2.77 -9.39
C ILE A 336 36.93 3.80 -9.39
N VAL A 337 38.07 3.44 -9.99
CA VAL A 337 39.18 4.37 -10.23
C VAL A 337 38.82 5.29 -11.41
N ILE A 338 38.59 6.56 -11.11
CA ILE A 338 38.21 7.57 -12.09
C ILE A 338 39.45 8.34 -12.53
N THR A 339 40.00 7.99 -13.69
CA THR A 339 41.07 8.75 -14.35
C THR A 339 40.49 9.47 -15.57
N PRO A 340 41.11 10.57 -16.04
CA PRO A 340 40.69 11.23 -17.27
C PRO A 340 40.61 10.30 -18.48
N GLY A 341 41.49 9.31 -18.55
CA GLY A 341 41.49 8.29 -19.60
C GLY A 341 40.32 7.34 -19.51
N VAL A 342 39.99 6.84 -18.30
CA VAL A 342 38.83 5.97 -18.05
C VAL A 342 37.52 6.73 -18.33
N LEU A 343 37.45 7.99 -17.95
CA LEU A 343 36.27 8.81 -18.21
C LEU A 343 36.06 9.08 -19.70
N ALA A 344 37.16 9.39 -20.44
CA ALA A 344 37.10 9.60 -21.89
C ALA A 344 36.69 8.33 -22.65
N LEU A 345 37.12 7.16 -22.19
CA LEU A 345 36.72 5.86 -22.74
C LEU A 345 35.26 5.57 -22.42
N ALA A 346 34.83 5.76 -21.15
CA ALA A 346 33.47 5.49 -20.71
C ALA A 346 32.43 6.32 -21.47
N VAL A 347 32.70 7.62 -21.70
CA VAL A 347 31.77 8.50 -22.46
C VAL A 347 31.60 8.03 -23.91
N ARG A 348 32.55 7.27 -24.46
CA ARG A 348 32.49 6.72 -25.81
C ARG A 348 32.08 5.24 -25.86
N SER A 349 32.06 4.59 -24.70
CA SER A 349 31.71 3.17 -24.60
C SER A 349 30.23 2.92 -24.91
N PRO A 350 29.91 2.01 -25.84
CA PRO A 350 28.54 1.59 -26.09
C PRO A 350 27.85 1.03 -24.82
N ILE A 351 28.61 0.34 -23.94
CA ILE A 351 28.09 -0.20 -22.66
C ILE A 351 27.63 0.95 -21.76
N THR A 352 28.48 1.95 -21.52
CA THR A 352 28.15 3.11 -20.67
C THR A 352 26.98 3.89 -21.24
N ILE A 353 26.99 4.20 -22.55
CA ILE A 353 25.92 4.92 -23.24
C ILE A 353 24.63 4.12 -23.21
N GLY A 354 24.69 2.82 -23.46
CA GLY A 354 23.54 1.91 -23.45
C GLY A 354 22.85 1.86 -22.10
N VAL A 355 23.62 1.71 -21.02
CA VAL A 355 23.08 1.75 -19.64
C VAL A 355 22.47 3.11 -19.30
N PHE A 356 23.19 4.20 -19.60
CA PHE A 356 22.71 5.55 -19.30
C PHE A 356 21.40 5.88 -20.04
N VAL A 357 21.33 5.64 -21.34
CA VAL A 357 20.14 5.94 -22.15
C VAL A 357 18.97 5.04 -21.76
N ALA A 358 19.25 3.76 -21.49
CA ALA A 358 18.21 2.81 -21.07
C ALA A 358 17.50 3.25 -19.78
N PHE A 359 18.24 3.75 -18.79
CA PHE A 359 17.65 4.20 -17.54
C PHE A 359 17.05 5.61 -17.61
N VAL A 360 17.79 6.58 -18.13
CA VAL A 360 17.39 7.99 -18.08
C VAL A 360 16.27 8.30 -19.08
N ALA A 361 16.26 7.66 -20.23
CA ALA A 361 15.25 7.87 -21.26
C ALA A 361 14.31 6.66 -21.43
N GLY A 362 14.87 5.45 -21.40
CA GLY A 362 14.13 4.22 -21.69
C GLY A 362 13.05 3.91 -20.67
N LYS A 363 13.34 3.97 -19.36
CA LYS A 363 12.33 3.70 -18.31
C LYS A 363 11.19 4.70 -18.29
N PRO A 364 11.41 6.03 -18.28
CA PRO A 364 10.32 6.99 -18.38
C PRO A 364 9.45 6.79 -19.61
N LEU A 365 10.08 6.59 -20.78
CA LEU A 365 9.39 6.35 -22.04
C LEU A 365 8.53 5.08 -21.98
N ALA A 366 9.08 3.99 -21.43
CA ALA A 366 8.39 2.72 -21.30
C ALA A 366 7.13 2.85 -20.43
N VAL A 367 7.26 3.42 -19.24
CA VAL A 367 6.15 3.55 -18.28
C VAL A 367 5.03 4.44 -18.87
N VAL A 368 5.38 5.57 -19.51
CA VAL A 368 4.40 6.46 -20.14
C VAL A 368 3.75 5.83 -21.35
N ALA A 369 4.54 5.30 -22.28
CA ALA A 369 4.04 4.71 -23.53
C ALA A 369 3.13 3.51 -23.26
N THR A 370 3.51 2.67 -22.31
CA THR A 370 2.72 1.49 -21.95
C THR A 370 1.43 1.86 -21.24
N SER A 371 1.48 2.79 -20.29
CA SER A 371 0.27 3.29 -19.64
C SER A 371 -0.70 3.90 -20.65
N TRP A 372 -0.18 4.66 -21.62
CA TRP A 372 -0.98 5.20 -22.71
C TRP A 372 -1.58 4.10 -23.61
N LEU A 373 -0.75 3.12 -24.01
CA LEU A 373 -1.21 2.02 -24.88
C LEU A 373 -2.27 1.16 -24.17
N THR A 374 -2.04 0.81 -22.90
CA THR A 374 -2.99 0.02 -22.10
C THR A 374 -4.34 0.73 -21.98
N THR A 375 -4.33 2.04 -21.70
CA THR A 375 -5.55 2.84 -21.61
C THR A 375 -6.28 2.89 -22.96
N ARG A 376 -5.55 3.01 -24.07
CA ARG A 376 -6.13 3.09 -25.41
C ARG A 376 -6.67 1.75 -25.90
N VAL A 377 -5.93 0.66 -25.67
CA VAL A 377 -6.35 -0.71 -26.09
C VAL A 377 -7.56 -1.17 -25.26
N SER A 378 -7.59 -0.86 -23.96
CA SER A 378 -8.75 -1.16 -23.11
C SER A 378 -9.97 -0.26 -23.37
N ARG A 379 -9.88 0.68 -24.33
CA ARG A 379 -10.93 1.68 -24.63
C ARG A 379 -11.37 2.45 -23.38
N GLY A 380 -10.45 2.70 -22.44
CA GLY A 380 -10.71 3.40 -21.19
C GLY A 380 -11.30 2.53 -20.08
N ALA A 381 -11.39 1.20 -20.26
CA ALA A 381 -11.81 0.28 -19.18
C ALA A 381 -10.74 0.16 -18.07
N ILE A 382 -9.44 0.23 -18.45
CA ILE A 382 -8.32 0.29 -17.53
C ILE A 382 -7.81 1.72 -17.57
N ARG A 383 -8.05 2.46 -16.49
CA ARG A 383 -7.61 3.85 -16.35
C ARG A 383 -6.41 3.96 -15.44
N PRO A 384 -5.49 4.92 -15.69
CA PRO A 384 -4.38 5.16 -14.79
C PRO A 384 -4.88 5.59 -13.40
N PRO A 385 -4.29 5.05 -12.32
CA PRO A 385 -4.65 5.45 -10.95
C PRO A 385 -4.16 6.85 -10.59
N VAL A 386 -3.32 7.45 -11.44
CA VAL A 386 -2.72 8.78 -11.27
C VAL A 386 -2.71 9.53 -12.60
N GLY A 387 -2.57 10.86 -12.56
CA GLY A 387 -2.49 11.68 -13.75
C GLY A 387 -1.22 11.43 -14.58
N TRP A 388 -1.21 11.90 -15.82
CA TRP A 388 -0.10 11.66 -16.76
C TRP A 388 1.24 12.21 -16.29
N ALA A 389 1.26 13.34 -15.56
CA ALA A 389 2.47 13.83 -14.93
C ALA A 389 2.93 12.93 -13.76
N GLY A 390 1.98 12.33 -13.02
CA GLY A 390 2.27 11.31 -12.01
C GLY A 390 2.93 10.09 -12.63
N ILE A 391 2.40 9.57 -13.76
CA ILE A 391 2.96 8.44 -14.51
C ILE A 391 4.37 8.76 -15.04
N ALA A 392 4.54 9.93 -15.66
CA ALA A 392 5.83 10.35 -16.21
C ALA A 392 6.89 10.52 -15.11
N GLY A 393 6.49 11.13 -13.98
CA GLY A 393 7.34 11.25 -12.81
C GLY A 393 7.71 9.90 -12.20
N SER A 394 6.76 8.97 -12.13
CA SER A 394 6.99 7.59 -11.69
C SER A 394 8.00 6.87 -12.58
N GLY A 395 7.88 7.03 -13.90
CA GLY A 395 8.84 6.49 -14.86
C GLY A 395 10.23 7.08 -14.72
N ALA A 396 10.34 8.40 -14.43
CA ALA A 396 11.63 9.05 -14.20
C ALA A 396 12.29 8.51 -12.91
N ILE A 397 11.54 8.34 -11.83
CA ILE A 397 12.04 7.75 -10.58
C ILE A 397 12.44 6.28 -10.80
N ALA A 398 11.67 5.50 -11.57
CA ALA A 398 11.99 4.13 -11.89
C ALA A 398 13.33 3.98 -12.65
N GLY A 399 13.81 5.05 -13.30
CA GLY A 399 15.14 5.10 -13.91
C GLY A 399 16.30 5.16 -12.91
N VAL A 400 16.05 5.35 -11.62
CA VAL A 400 17.08 5.39 -10.58
C VAL A 400 17.48 3.95 -10.23
N ALA A 401 18.65 3.53 -10.64
CA ALA A 401 19.18 2.18 -10.45
C ALA A 401 20.60 2.23 -9.88
N LEU A 402 20.93 1.33 -8.97
CA LEU A 402 22.28 1.23 -8.39
C LEU A 402 22.61 -0.21 -7.95
N THR A 403 22.00 -0.70 -6.88
CA THR A 403 22.43 -1.92 -6.16
C THR A 403 22.34 -3.16 -7.04
N VAL A 404 21.16 -3.51 -7.51
CA VAL A 404 20.94 -4.73 -8.32
C VAL A 404 21.63 -4.59 -9.68
N SER A 405 21.67 -3.40 -10.27
CA SER A 405 22.39 -3.15 -11.53
C SER A 405 23.91 -3.32 -11.38
N LEU A 406 24.51 -2.92 -10.25
CA LEU A 406 25.91 -3.20 -9.96
C LEU A 406 26.16 -4.70 -9.74
N LEU A 407 25.24 -5.40 -9.08
CA LEU A 407 25.32 -6.86 -8.93
C LEU A 407 25.30 -7.57 -10.28
N ILE A 408 24.36 -7.21 -11.16
CA ILE A 408 24.29 -7.79 -12.51
C ILE A 408 25.53 -7.42 -13.34
N ALA A 409 26.08 -6.20 -13.17
CA ALA A 409 27.31 -5.81 -13.85
C ALA A 409 28.51 -6.70 -13.45
N ASP A 410 28.64 -7.03 -12.15
CA ASP A 410 29.66 -7.94 -11.64
C ASP A 410 29.49 -9.39 -12.16
N LEU A 411 28.23 -9.82 -12.41
CA LEU A 411 27.94 -11.13 -13.00
C LEU A 411 28.16 -11.16 -14.52
N ALA A 412 27.90 -10.05 -15.21
CA ALA A 412 27.93 -9.97 -16.67
C ALA A 412 29.32 -9.70 -17.22
N PHE A 413 30.15 -8.94 -16.50
CA PHE A 413 31.40 -8.40 -17.04
C PHE A 413 32.58 -8.56 -16.10
N THR A 414 33.77 -8.54 -16.67
CA THR A 414 35.05 -8.50 -15.97
C THR A 414 35.98 -7.45 -16.60
N GLY A 415 36.99 -6.99 -15.85
CA GLY A 415 38.00 -6.07 -16.34
C GLY A 415 37.43 -4.71 -16.79
N GLN A 416 37.81 -4.24 -17.98
CA GLN A 416 37.47 -2.93 -18.49
C GLN A 416 35.93 -2.77 -18.70
N ALA A 417 35.29 -3.78 -19.30
CA ALA A 417 33.85 -3.75 -19.56
C ALA A 417 33.03 -3.58 -18.25
N LEU A 418 33.51 -4.17 -17.17
CA LEU A 418 32.90 -3.99 -15.83
C LEU A 418 33.04 -2.53 -15.35
N HIS A 419 34.19 -1.89 -15.53
CA HIS A 419 34.38 -0.48 -15.17
C HIS A 419 33.47 0.43 -15.99
N GLU A 420 33.34 0.18 -17.29
CA GLU A 420 32.45 0.92 -18.20
C GLU A 420 30.95 0.76 -17.78
N ALA A 421 30.54 -0.47 -17.44
CA ALA A 421 29.20 -0.75 -16.96
C ALA A 421 28.90 -0.05 -15.63
N LYS A 422 29.80 -0.14 -14.65
CA LYS A 422 29.65 0.52 -13.34
C LYS A 422 29.59 2.04 -13.48
N LEU A 423 30.40 2.64 -14.33
CA LEU A 423 30.34 4.08 -14.65
C LEU A 423 29.01 4.45 -15.29
N GLY A 424 28.48 3.60 -16.18
CA GLY A 424 27.17 3.77 -16.80
C GLY A 424 26.05 3.75 -15.76
N VAL A 425 26.08 2.82 -14.81
CA VAL A 425 25.11 2.72 -13.71
C VAL A 425 25.16 3.95 -12.79
N LEU A 426 26.36 4.37 -12.36
CA LEU A 426 26.51 5.55 -11.50
C LEU A 426 26.06 6.83 -12.23
N ALA A 427 26.44 7.00 -13.49
CA ALA A 427 26.00 8.14 -14.29
C ALA A 427 24.48 8.13 -14.48
N ALA A 428 23.88 6.96 -14.73
CA ALA A 428 22.44 6.80 -14.87
C ALA A 428 21.71 7.11 -13.57
N ALA A 429 22.19 6.64 -12.42
CA ALA A 429 21.62 6.94 -11.11
C ALA A 429 21.56 8.45 -10.83
N VAL A 430 22.67 9.16 -11.13
CA VAL A 430 22.72 10.62 -11.00
C VAL A 430 21.80 11.29 -12.03
N GLY A 431 21.87 10.88 -13.30
CA GLY A 431 21.07 11.45 -14.39
C GLY A 431 19.57 11.28 -14.17
N ALA A 432 19.11 10.08 -13.79
CA ALA A 432 17.70 9.81 -13.50
C ALA A 432 17.22 10.54 -12.25
N SER A 433 18.06 10.65 -11.21
CA SER A 433 17.76 11.43 -10.01
C SER A 433 17.58 12.92 -10.34
N LEU A 434 18.48 13.49 -11.10
CA LEU A 434 18.39 14.90 -11.56
C LEU A 434 17.16 15.13 -12.45
N LEU A 435 16.89 14.20 -13.37
CA LEU A 435 15.69 14.24 -14.22
C LEU A 435 14.41 14.23 -13.38
N SER A 436 14.33 13.33 -12.38
CA SER A 436 13.18 13.22 -11.49
C SER A 436 12.97 14.49 -10.68
N VAL A 437 14.04 15.03 -10.07
CA VAL A 437 13.97 16.28 -9.30
C VAL A 437 13.58 17.44 -10.19
N ALA A 438 14.19 17.58 -11.37
CA ALA A 438 13.87 18.65 -12.31
C ALA A 438 12.41 18.56 -12.78
N PHE A 439 11.94 17.36 -13.11
CA PHE A 439 10.57 17.11 -13.54
C PHE A 439 9.55 17.53 -12.48
N PHE A 440 9.69 17.05 -11.23
CA PHE A 440 8.74 17.42 -10.18
C PHE A 440 8.85 18.89 -9.76
N ARG A 441 10.04 19.50 -9.84
CA ARG A 441 10.21 20.94 -9.66
C ARG A 441 9.49 21.75 -10.73
N LEU A 442 9.55 21.29 -11.99
CA LEU A 442 8.82 21.92 -13.09
C LEU A 442 7.30 21.83 -12.89
N ILE A 443 6.80 20.66 -12.48
CA ILE A 443 5.38 20.47 -12.14
C ILE A 443 4.97 21.35 -10.94
N ALA A 444 5.85 21.55 -9.97
CA ALA A 444 5.58 22.41 -8.81
C ALA A 444 5.42 23.89 -9.17
N LEU A 445 5.91 24.34 -10.32
CA LEU A 445 5.73 25.70 -10.83
C LEU A 445 4.32 25.95 -11.40
N LEU A 446 3.56 24.87 -11.68
CA LEU A 446 2.18 25.01 -12.16
C LEU A 446 1.28 25.57 -11.04
N PRO A 447 0.24 26.36 -11.40
CA PRO A 447 -0.81 26.74 -10.45
C PRO A 447 -1.42 25.53 -9.76
N ALA A 448 -1.83 25.68 -8.49
CA ALA A 448 -2.30 24.55 -7.68
C ALA A 448 -3.37 23.65 -8.36
N PRO A 449 -4.43 24.19 -9.01
CA PRO A 449 -5.43 23.36 -9.69
C PRO A 449 -4.83 22.59 -10.89
N ALA A 450 -4.00 23.26 -11.72
CA ALA A 450 -3.36 22.61 -12.86
C ALA A 450 -2.36 21.52 -12.42
N ARG A 451 -1.64 21.74 -11.32
CA ARG A 451 -0.72 20.79 -10.72
C ARG A 451 -1.45 19.54 -10.21
N LEU A 452 -2.55 19.72 -9.48
CA LEU A 452 -3.36 18.62 -8.99
C LEU A 452 -3.94 17.83 -10.15
N HIS A 453 -4.49 18.50 -11.17
CA HIS A 453 -4.99 17.85 -12.38
C HIS A 453 -3.90 17.06 -13.12
N ALA A 454 -2.70 17.62 -13.27
CA ALA A 454 -1.58 16.95 -13.94
C ALA A 454 -1.12 15.70 -13.17
N LEU A 455 -1.11 15.75 -11.82
CA LEU A 455 -0.62 14.67 -10.96
C LEU A 455 -1.68 13.59 -10.69
N LEU A 456 -2.95 13.96 -10.52
CA LEU A 456 -4.04 13.06 -10.15
C LEU A 456 -4.98 12.74 -11.32
N GLY A 457 -4.95 13.52 -12.40
CA GLY A 457 -5.90 13.38 -13.52
C GLY A 457 -7.18 14.18 -13.29
N ASP A 458 -8.22 13.90 -14.09
CA ASP A 458 -9.54 14.52 -13.93
C ASP A 458 -10.13 14.19 -12.56
N GLU A 459 -10.35 15.19 -11.73
CA GLU A 459 -10.91 15.04 -10.38
C GLU A 459 -12.24 14.29 -10.34
N ARG A 460 -13.00 14.32 -11.43
CA ARG A 460 -14.27 13.59 -11.61
C ARG A 460 -14.10 12.07 -11.75
N GLN A 461 -12.87 11.56 -11.89
CA GLN A 461 -12.60 10.13 -12.16
C GLN A 461 -12.05 9.36 -10.94
N LEU A 462 -11.80 10.05 -9.84
CA LEU A 462 -11.25 9.47 -8.62
C LEU A 462 -12.35 9.31 -7.55
N ILE A 463 -13.37 8.55 -7.89
CA ILE A 463 -14.34 8.06 -6.90
C ILE A 463 -13.66 6.92 -6.18
N ASP A 464 -13.20 7.18 -4.95
CA ASP A 464 -12.68 6.14 -4.06
C ASP A 464 -13.81 5.31 -3.49
N LEU A 465 -14.98 5.91 -3.31
CA LEU A 465 -16.20 5.26 -2.88
C LEU A 465 -16.92 4.65 -4.09
N THR A 466 -16.78 3.35 -4.29
CA THR A 466 -17.33 2.65 -5.47
C THR A 466 -18.85 2.69 -5.54
N LEU A 467 -19.52 2.63 -4.40
CA LEU A 467 -20.97 2.68 -4.30
C LEU A 467 -21.40 4.06 -3.79
N PRO A 468 -22.02 4.92 -4.63
CA PRO A 468 -22.47 6.25 -4.22
C PRO A 468 -23.48 6.17 -3.07
N VAL A 469 -23.62 7.27 -2.32
CA VAL A 469 -24.58 7.38 -1.22
C VAL A 469 -26.00 7.43 -1.76
N ASP A 470 -26.86 6.56 -1.24
CA ASP A 470 -28.25 6.43 -1.59
C ASP A 470 -29.13 6.71 -0.37
N GLN A 471 -30.08 7.66 -0.50
CA GLN A 471 -30.93 8.11 0.61
C GLN A 471 -31.91 7.04 1.10
N GLU A 472 -32.29 6.09 0.27
CA GLU A 472 -33.20 5.01 0.63
C GLU A 472 -32.50 3.85 1.32
N ARG A 473 -31.21 3.70 1.03
CA ARG A 473 -30.40 2.58 1.51
C ARG A 473 -29.53 2.92 2.69
N ASP A 474 -28.85 4.08 2.64
CA ASP A 474 -27.83 4.44 3.60
C ASP A 474 -28.41 5.12 4.84
N HIS A 475 -27.81 4.89 6.01
CA HIS A 475 -28.17 5.59 7.24
C HIS A 475 -27.52 6.97 7.24
N ILE A 476 -28.35 8.01 7.08
CA ILE A 476 -27.90 9.39 6.92
C ILE A 476 -28.32 10.22 8.13
N ARG A 477 -27.36 10.97 8.70
CA ARG A 477 -27.60 11.98 9.74
C ARG A 477 -27.12 13.34 9.22
N GLY A 478 -27.92 14.40 9.36
CA GLY A 478 -27.61 15.76 8.90
C GLY A 478 -28.54 16.25 7.79
N SER A 479 -28.13 17.31 7.08
CA SER A 479 -28.98 17.97 6.10
C SER A 479 -29.14 17.18 4.80
N GLY A 480 -30.37 17.06 4.30
CA GLY A 480 -30.66 16.44 3.00
C GLY A 480 -30.09 17.23 1.78
N GLY A 481 -29.87 18.55 1.95
CA GLY A 481 -29.25 19.43 0.96
C GLY A 481 -27.76 19.68 1.18
N ALA A 482 -27.09 18.83 1.94
CA ALA A 482 -25.68 18.98 2.31
C ALA A 482 -24.75 19.04 1.09
N VAL A 483 -23.83 20.01 1.13
CA VAL A 483 -22.78 20.20 0.11
C VAL A 483 -21.65 19.19 0.27
N VAL A 484 -21.37 18.79 1.52
CA VAL A 484 -20.34 17.82 1.85
C VAL A 484 -20.95 16.56 2.44
N THR A 485 -20.56 15.40 1.92
CA THR A 485 -20.95 14.09 2.41
C THR A 485 -19.75 13.41 3.07
N VAL A 486 -19.90 12.99 4.31
CA VAL A 486 -18.90 12.22 5.06
C VAL A 486 -19.44 10.80 5.24
N VAL A 487 -18.82 9.81 4.62
CA VAL A 487 -19.16 8.39 4.78
C VAL A 487 -18.13 7.74 5.69
N GLU A 488 -18.58 7.08 6.74
CA GLU A 488 -17.75 6.27 7.63
C GLU A 488 -18.08 4.79 7.46
N TYR A 489 -17.08 3.98 7.18
CA TYR A 489 -17.15 2.53 7.37
C TYR A 489 -16.69 2.23 8.80
N GLY A 490 -17.62 1.76 9.62
CA GLY A 490 -17.39 1.58 11.04
C GLY A 490 -17.77 0.19 11.54
N ASP A 491 -17.18 -0.17 12.68
CA ASP A 491 -17.41 -1.40 13.42
C ASP A 491 -17.76 -1.04 14.85
N PHE A 492 -18.90 -1.52 15.34
CA PHE A 492 -19.41 -1.20 16.67
C PHE A 492 -18.57 -1.74 17.83
N GLU A 493 -17.72 -2.72 17.60
CA GLU A 493 -16.82 -3.28 18.60
C GLU A 493 -15.37 -2.74 18.44
N CYS A 494 -15.08 -1.95 17.39
CA CYS A 494 -13.75 -1.40 17.14
C CYS A 494 -13.44 -0.22 18.06
N PRO A 495 -12.38 -0.27 18.89
CA PRO A 495 -12.00 0.84 19.76
C PRO A 495 -11.66 2.13 19.01
N TRP A 496 -11.12 2.01 17.79
CA TRP A 496 -10.79 3.16 16.95
C TRP A 496 -12.03 3.87 16.43
N THR A 497 -13.10 3.11 16.11
CA THR A 497 -14.42 3.67 15.75
C THR A 497 -15.01 4.44 16.95
N GLN A 498 -14.88 3.91 18.17
CA GLN A 498 -15.31 4.62 19.37
C GLN A 498 -14.55 5.94 19.59
N MET A 499 -13.22 5.93 19.36
CA MET A 499 -12.39 7.12 19.48
C MET A 499 -12.73 8.18 18.44
N ALA A 500 -13.18 7.79 17.25
CA ALA A 500 -13.55 8.71 16.17
C ALA A 500 -14.98 9.30 16.36
N ALA A 501 -15.88 8.62 17.06
CA ALA A 501 -17.27 9.02 17.21
C ALA A 501 -17.50 10.43 17.79
N PRO A 502 -16.75 10.92 18.80
CA PRO A 502 -16.85 12.32 19.25
C PRO A 502 -16.54 13.31 18.14
N THR A 503 -15.48 13.05 17.34
CA THR A 503 -15.09 13.89 16.21
C THR A 503 -16.21 13.97 15.17
N ALA A 504 -16.84 12.85 14.82
CA ALA A 504 -17.97 12.82 13.88
C ALA A 504 -19.16 13.63 14.39
N ARG A 505 -19.47 13.57 15.71
CA ARG A 505 -20.54 14.40 16.33
C ARG A 505 -20.21 15.89 16.31
N GLU A 506 -18.99 16.26 16.67
CA GLU A 506 -18.56 17.66 16.67
C GLU A 506 -18.58 18.25 15.27
N LEU A 507 -18.18 17.48 14.25
CA LEU A 507 -18.27 17.91 12.86
C LEU A 507 -19.71 18.21 12.44
N LEU A 508 -20.67 17.36 12.82
CA LEU A 508 -22.10 17.58 12.54
C LEU A 508 -22.66 18.81 13.25
N VAL A 509 -22.24 19.05 14.49
CA VAL A 509 -22.70 20.22 15.27
C VAL A 509 -22.07 21.51 14.71
N ALA A 510 -20.80 21.47 14.34
CA ALA A 510 -20.07 22.63 13.84
C ALA A 510 -20.44 23.02 12.39
N ASN A 511 -21.02 22.10 11.60
CA ASN A 511 -21.28 22.31 10.17
C ASN A 511 -22.70 21.85 9.80
N SER A 512 -23.61 22.81 9.62
CA SER A 512 -25.00 22.53 9.24
C SER A 512 -25.19 22.09 7.78
N ASP A 513 -24.15 22.21 6.96
CA ASP A 513 -24.11 21.92 5.53
C ASP A 513 -23.42 20.58 5.20
N ILE A 514 -23.21 19.74 6.19
CA ILE A 514 -22.70 18.38 6.01
C ILE A 514 -23.77 17.34 6.28
N ARG A 515 -23.64 16.18 5.65
CA ARG A 515 -24.37 14.96 6.01
C ARG A 515 -23.35 13.85 6.30
N TYR A 516 -23.64 13.09 7.33
CA TYR A 516 -22.86 11.96 7.77
C TYR A 516 -23.60 10.67 7.44
N VAL A 517 -22.88 9.70 6.91
CA VAL A 517 -23.40 8.40 6.46
C VAL A 517 -22.61 7.31 7.15
N TRP A 518 -23.35 6.39 7.78
CA TRP A 518 -22.76 5.19 8.35
C TRP A 518 -22.93 3.99 7.42
N ARG A 519 -21.86 3.22 7.24
CA ARG A 519 -21.85 1.91 6.59
C ARG A 519 -21.18 0.88 7.49
N HIS A 520 -21.76 -0.31 7.54
CA HIS A 520 -21.26 -1.38 8.39
C HIS A 520 -20.01 -2.04 7.78
N LEU A 521 -18.97 -2.19 8.60
CA LEU A 521 -17.81 -3.03 8.29
C LEU A 521 -17.39 -3.80 9.54
N PRO A 522 -18.21 -4.76 10.01
CA PRO A 522 -17.83 -5.62 11.10
C PRO A 522 -16.63 -6.48 10.72
N LEU A 523 -15.67 -6.60 11.64
CA LEU A 523 -14.45 -7.40 11.48
C LEU A 523 -14.50 -8.63 12.41
N PRO A 524 -15.30 -9.67 12.12
CA PRO A 524 -15.58 -10.78 13.03
C PRO A 524 -14.34 -11.58 13.41
N ASP A 525 -13.25 -11.48 12.64
CA ASP A 525 -11.97 -12.12 12.93
C ASP A 525 -11.25 -11.51 14.14
N VAL A 526 -11.55 -10.26 14.49
CA VAL A 526 -10.98 -9.53 15.64
C VAL A 526 -12.05 -9.09 16.64
N HIS A 527 -13.29 -8.89 16.19
CA HIS A 527 -14.42 -8.35 16.96
C HIS A 527 -15.60 -9.34 16.94
N PRO A 528 -15.72 -10.23 17.94
CA PRO A 528 -16.67 -11.34 17.92
C PRO A 528 -18.14 -10.95 17.83
N TYR A 529 -18.51 -9.81 18.40
CA TYR A 529 -19.90 -9.36 18.43
C TYR A 529 -20.20 -8.30 17.37
N ALA A 530 -19.22 -7.85 16.59
CA ALA A 530 -19.37 -6.77 15.61
C ALA A 530 -20.48 -7.05 14.57
N GLN A 531 -20.52 -8.28 14.04
CA GLN A 531 -21.55 -8.68 13.07
C GLN A 531 -22.95 -8.63 13.71
N LEU A 532 -23.10 -9.16 14.92
CA LEU A 532 -24.38 -9.16 15.61
C LEU A 532 -24.82 -7.76 16.02
N ALA A 533 -23.87 -6.88 16.41
CA ALA A 533 -24.13 -5.49 16.73
C ALA A 533 -24.57 -4.70 15.48
N ALA A 534 -23.97 -4.96 14.31
CA ALA A 534 -24.40 -4.38 13.05
C ALA A 534 -25.84 -4.80 12.70
N GLU A 535 -26.16 -6.08 12.83
CA GLU A 535 -27.53 -6.59 12.62
C GLU A 535 -28.53 -6.04 13.66
N ALA A 536 -28.09 -5.80 14.90
CA ALA A 536 -28.90 -5.16 15.94
C ALA A 536 -29.25 -3.70 15.58
N ALA A 537 -28.30 -2.95 15.03
CA ALA A 537 -28.53 -1.60 14.54
C ALA A 537 -29.55 -1.60 13.38
N GLU A 538 -29.48 -2.56 12.46
CA GLU A 538 -30.45 -2.73 11.37
C GLU A 538 -31.84 -3.19 11.89
N ALA A 539 -31.89 -4.04 12.93
CA ALA A 539 -33.16 -4.42 13.57
C ALA A 539 -33.82 -3.22 14.26
N ALA A 540 -33.05 -2.31 14.83
CA ALA A 540 -33.53 -1.05 15.36
C ALA A 540 -33.94 -0.07 14.26
N ALA A 541 -33.22 -0.04 13.13
CA ALA A 541 -33.57 0.74 11.94
C ALA A 541 -34.94 0.37 11.38
N ALA A 542 -35.28 -0.94 11.37
CA ALA A 542 -36.59 -1.43 10.95
C ALA A 542 -37.73 -0.98 11.86
N GLN A 543 -37.41 -0.43 13.05
CA GLN A 543 -38.33 0.19 14.01
C GLN A 543 -38.09 1.71 14.14
N GLY A 544 -37.34 2.34 13.21
CA GLY A 544 -37.12 3.77 13.13
C GLY A 544 -36.11 4.35 14.13
N LYS A 545 -35.25 3.50 14.75
CA LYS A 545 -34.33 3.88 15.83
C LYS A 545 -32.88 3.50 15.56
N PHE A 546 -32.44 3.62 14.29
CA PHE A 546 -31.05 3.31 13.90
C PHE A 546 -30.02 4.11 14.71
N TRP A 547 -30.17 5.43 14.70
CA TRP A 547 -29.16 6.31 15.28
C TRP A 547 -29.09 6.26 16.80
N GLU A 548 -30.21 6.05 17.45
CA GLU A 548 -30.23 5.86 18.89
C GLU A 548 -29.55 4.55 19.28
N MET A 549 -29.79 3.48 18.54
CA MET A 549 -29.09 2.20 18.74
C MET A 549 -27.62 2.34 18.42
N HIS A 550 -27.25 2.97 17.29
CA HIS A 550 -25.87 3.26 16.91
C HIS A 550 -25.10 3.95 18.05
N ASP A 551 -25.68 5.02 18.61
CA ASP A 551 -25.01 5.79 19.66
C ASP A 551 -24.90 4.97 20.98
N LEU A 552 -25.85 4.08 21.29
CA LEU A 552 -25.74 3.16 22.42
C LEU A 552 -24.68 2.09 22.22
N LEU A 553 -24.58 1.50 21.03
CA LEU A 553 -23.60 0.47 20.73
C LEU A 553 -22.16 1.02 20.80
N ILE A 554 -21.92 2.20 20.22
CA ILE A 554 -20.62 2.89 20.31
C ILE A 554 -20.25 3.24 21.75
N ALA A 555 -21.21 3.66 22.55
CA ALA A 555 -20.99 4.02 23.96
C ALA A 555 -20.70 2.80 24.85
N ASN A 556 -21.14 1.61 24.46
CA ASN A 556 -21.11 0.40 25.29
C ASN A 556 -20.41 -0.77 24.59
N GLN A 557 -19.29 -0.53 23.94
CA GLN A 557 -18.56 -1.55 23.14
C GLN A 557 -18.16 -2.82 23.92
N GLU A 558 -17.97 -2.71 25.23
CA GLU A 558 -17.65 -3.86 26.07
C GLU A 558 -18.85 -4.76 26.38
N ARG A 559 -20.09 -4.33 26.02
CA ARG A 559 -21.34 -5.00 26.36
C ARG A 559 -22.22 -5.21 25.13
N LEU A 560 -21.70 -5.94 24.14
CA LEU A 560 -22.37 -6.25 22.86
C LEU A 560 -22.88 -7.70 22.77
N GLN A 561 -22.98 -8.41 23.90
CA GLN A 561 -23.57 -9.74 23.96
C GLN A 561 -25.07 -9.69 23.64
N PRO A 562 -25.67 -10.77 23.13
CA PRO A 562 -27.08 -10.81 22.70
C PRO A 562 -28.06 -10.28 23.75
N GLU A 563 -27.82 -10.59 25.02
CA GLU A 563 -28.68 -10.18 26.16
C GLU A 563 -28.66 -8.64 26.33
N ASN A 564 -27.46 -8.03 26.22
CA ASN A 564 -27.30 -6.59 26.31
C ASN A 564 -27.94 -5.87 25.12
N LEU A 565 -27.84 -6.42 23.91
CA LEU A 565 -28.49 -5.83 22.72
C LEU A 565 -30.01 -5.79 22.87
N VAL A 566 -30.61 -6.82 23.45
CA VAL A 566 -32.05 -6.84 23.75
C VAL A 566 -32.40 -5.84 24.86
N GLU A 567 -31.55 -5.67 25.87
CA GLU A 567 -31.69 -4.64 26.89
C GLU A 567 -31.68 -3.22 26.29
N TYR A 568 -30.78 -2.94 25.35
CA TYR A 568 -30.72 -1.65 24.64
C TYR A 568 -31.98 -1.42 23.80
N ALA A 569 -32.52 -2.45 23.15
CA ALA A 569 -33.78 -2.35 22.43
C ALA A 569 -34.92 -1.97 23.35
N ALA A 570 -35.00 -2.58 24.54
CA ALA A 570 -36.03 -2.23 25.56
C ALA A 570 -35.82 -0.80 26.08
N GLN A 571 -34.60 -0.34 26.34
CA GLN A 571 -34.29 1.03 26.75
C GLN A 571 -34.77 2.07 25.70
N LEU A 572 -34.66 1.73 24.41
CA LEU A 572 -35.09 2.58 23.30
C LEU A 572 -36.61 2.51 23.05
N GLY A 573 -37.33 1.68 23.81
CA GLY A 573 -38.76 1.47 23.64
C GLY A 573 -39.14 0.69 22.38
N LEU A 574 -38.22 -0.13 21.85
CA LEU A 574 -38.47 -1.01 20.72
C LEU A 574 -39.26 -2.26 21.17
N ASP A 575 -39.96 -2.91 20.23
CA ASP A 575 -40.48 -4.24 20.45
C ASP A 575 -39.35 -5.25 20.66
N ALA A 576 -39.04 -5.55 21.93
CA ALA A 576 -37.97 -6.42 22.33
C ALA A 576 -38.18 -7.88 21.86
N GLY A 577 -39.42 -8.33 21.67
CA GLY A 577 -39.74 -9.65 21.13
C GLY A 577 -39.35 -9.75 19.65
N ARG A 578 -39.85 -8.83 18.85
CA ARG A 578 -39.51 -8.71 17.43
C ARG A 578 -38.01 -8.48 17.22
N PHE A 579 -37.39 -7.69 18.07
CA PHE A 579 -35.94 -7.43 18.00
C PHE A 579 -35.13 -8.70 18.29
N ARG A 580 -35.46 -9.45 19.34
CA ARG A 580 -34.81 -10.72 19.67
C ARG A 580 -34.98 -11.75 18.56
N ASP A 581 -36.20 -11.87 18.00
CA ASP A 581 -36.45 -12.75 16.86
C ASP A 581 -35.60 -12.38 15.64
N SER A 582 -35.36 -11.09 15.41
CA SER A 582 -34.46 -10.61 14.33
C SER A 582 -33.03 -11.02 14.60
N LEU A 583 -32.50 -10.90 15.82
CA LEU A 583 -31.15 -11.35 16.14
C LEU A 583 -30.97 -12.88 15.98
N LEU A 584 -32.00 -13.67 16.28
CA LEU A 584 -31.94 -15.13 16.14
C LEU A 584 -32.04 -15.61 14.68
N ARG A 585 -32.77 -14.89 13.82
CA ARG A 585 -33.02 -15.29 12.42
C ARG A 585 -32.10 -14.63 11.40
N HIS A 586 -31.33 -13.63 11.81
CA HIS A 586 -30.38 -12.89 10.99
C HIS A 586 -30.95 -12.31 9.67
N PRO A 587 -32.17 -11.72 9.61
CA PRO A 587 -32.77 -11.21 8.38
C PRO A 587 -31.99 -10.06 7.77
N TYR A 588 -31.17 -9.37 8.56
CA TYR A 588 -30.38 -8.21 8.15
C TYR A 588 -28.94 -8.53 7.78
N ALA A 589 -28.49 -9.79 7.89
CA ALA A 589 -27.13 -10.20 7.49
C ALA A 589 -26.80 -9.83 6.05
N SER A 590 -27.78 -9.96 5.12
CA SER A 590 -27.59 -9.56 3.71
C SER A 590 -27.45 -8.05 3.51
N ARG A 591 -28.02 -7.23 4.41
CA ARG A 591 -27.85 -5.77 4.39
C ARG A 591 -26.44 -5.38 4.83
N VAL A 592 -25.95 -5.97 5.91
CA VAL A 592 -24.58 -5.79 6.41
C VAL A 592 -23.57 -6.28 5.37
N ALA A 593 -23.81 -7.45 4.76
CA ALA A 593 -22.93 -8.00 3.71
C ALA A 593 -22.78 -7.06 2.52
N ARG A 594 -23.82 -6.34 2.10
CA ARG A 594 -23.73 -5.35 1.00
C ARG A 594 -22.82 -4.16 1.36
N ASP A 595 -22.78 -3.74 2.61
CA ASP A 595 -21.88 -2.69 3.05
C ASP A 595 -20.43 -3.20 3.08
N ILE A 596 -20.21 -4.45 3.50
CA ILE A 596 -18.89 -5.12 3.44
C ILE A 596 -18.42 -5.21 1.98
N ASP A 597 -19.28 -5.67 1.04
CA ASP A 597 -18.96 -5.72 -0.39
C ASP A 597 -18.60 -4.33 -0.95
N SER A 598 -19.32 -3.29 -0.49
CA SER A 598 -19.04 -1.90 -0.85
C SER A 598 -17.70 -1.43 -0.27
N ALA A 599 -17.35 -1.83 0.95
CA ALA A 599 -16.06 -1.55 1.57
C ALA A 599 -14.92 -2.24 0.79
N ASP A 600 -15.07 -3.53 0.48
CA ASP A 600 -14.08 -4.30 -0.28
C ASP A 600 -13.83 -3.71 -1.67
N THR A 601 -14.91 -3.36 -2.39
CA THR A 601 -14.79 -2.73 -3.72
C THR A 601 -14.23 -1.31 -3.67
N SER A 602 -14.39 -0.61 -2.53
CA SER A 602 -13.79 0.71 -2.28
C SER A 602 -12.39 0.62 -1.69
N GLY A 603 -11.82 -0.59 -1.51
CA GLY A 603 -10.48 -0.83 -0.99
C GLY A 603 -10.32 -0.49 0.49
N VAL A 604 -11.39 -0.60 1.30
CA VAL A 604 -11.35 -0.35 2.74
C VAL A 604 -10.76 -1.57 3.45
N ALA A 605 -9.64 -1.36 4.16
CA ALA A 605 -8.91 -2.43 4.84
C ALA A 605 -9.16 -2.49 6.36
N GLY A 606 -9.86 -1.51 6.94
CA GLY A 606 -10.09 -1.44 8.39
C GLY A 606 -11.02 -0.30 8.81
N THR A 607 -11.37 -0.29 10.09
CA THR A 607 -12.29 0.66 10.70
C THR A 607 -11.62 1.53 11.77
N PRO A 608 -12.04 2.80 11.88
CA PRO A 608 -12.91 3.50 10.95
C PRO A 608 -12.18 3.97 9.69
N THR A 609 -12.87 3.99 8.55
CA THR A 609 -12.38 4.61 7.31
C THR A 609 -13.37 5.67 6.84
N PHE A 610 -12.89 6.88 6.57
CA PHE A 610 -13.70 8.01 6.16
C PHE A 610 -13.56 8.32 4.67
N PHE A 611 -14.69 8.66 4.03
CA PHE A 611 -14.72 9.23 2.68
C PHE A 611 -15.43 10.58 2.76
N ILE A 612 -14.82 11.61 2.16
CA ILE A 612 -15.36 12.98 2.12
C ILE A 612 -15.62 13.33 0.65
N ASN A 613 -16.90 13.54 0.30
CA ASN A 613 -17.34 13.69 -1.08
C ASN A 613 -16.76 12.61 -2.00
N GLU A 614 -16.97 11.34 -1.60
CA GLU A 614 -16.53 10.14 -2.33
C GLU A 614 -15.00 9.94 -2.40
N ARG A 615 -14.19 10.79 -1.74
CA ARG A 615 -12.74 10.68 -1.64
C ARG A 615 -12.32 10.11 -0.30
N ARG A 616 -11.47 9.11 -0.33
CA ARG A 616 -10.94 8.50 0.90
C ARG A 616 -10.05 9.50 1.65
N HIS A 617 -10.23 9.55 2.95
CA HIS A 617 -9.38 10.30 3.86
C HIS A 617 -8.31 9.37 4.45
N ASP A 618 -7.05 9.54 4.04
CA ASP A 618 -5.91 8.74 4.50
C ASP A 618 -5.11 9.45 5.61
N GLY A 619 -5.63 10.55 6.16
CA GLY A 619 -4.99 11.36 7.20
C GLY A 619 -5.40 11.00 8.62
N PRO A 620 -4.83 11.71 9.63
CA PRO A 620 -5.30 11.63 11.00
C PRO A 620 -6.79 12.00 11.12
N GLN A 621 -7.49 11.31 12.01
CA GLN A 621 -8.93 11.50 12.22
C GLN A 621 -9.24 12.56 13.29
N ASP A 622 -8.28 13.45 13.55
CA ASP A 622 -8.43 14.56 14.48
C ASP A 622 -9.39 15.62 13.93
N LEU A 623 -10.20 16.23 14.82
CA LEU A 623 -11.17 17.24 14.45
C LEU A 623 -10.60 18.38 13.60
N SER A 624 -9.41 18.87 13.96
CA SER A 624 -8.74 19.96 13.25
C SER A 624 -8.37 19.60 11.80
N VAL A 625 -7.98 18.33 11.56
CA VAL A 625 -7.61 17.82 10.23
C VAL A 625 -8.87 17.62 9.40
N LEU A 626 -9.87 16.92 9.95
CA LEU A 626 -11.13 16.68 9.24
C LEU A 626 -11.88 17.97 8.92
N THR A 627 -11.91 18.96 9.84
CA THR A 627 -12.50 20.28 9.57
C THR A 627 -11.85 20.95 8.38
N LYS A 628 -10.52 20.89 8.26
CA LYS A 628 -9.80 21.45 7.11
C LYS A 628 -10.15 20.71 5.81
N VAL A 629 -10.15 19.38 5.82
CA VAL A 629 -10.50 18.58 4.64
C VAL A 629 -11.94 18.83 4.20
N ILE A 630 -12.86 18.99 5.15
CA ILE A 630 -14.28 19.35 4.87
C ILE A 630 -14.36 20.74 4.27
N ALA A 631 -13.60 21.73 4.77
CA ALA A 631 -13.58 23.07 4.20
C ALA A 631 -13.06 23.05 2.76
N ASP A 632 -11.97 22.33 2.50
CA ASP A 632 -11.40 22.16 1.14
C ASP A 632 -12.42 21.45 0.21
N ALA A 633 -13.12 20.42 0.70
CA ALA A 633 -14.16 19.69 -0.04
C ALA A 633 -15.39 20.57 -0.35
N ARG A 634 -15.75 21.47 0.57
CA ARG A 634 -16.83 22.46 0.40
C ARG A 634 -16.50 23.45 -0.72
N GLU A 635 -15.31 24.05 -0.69
CA GLU A 635 -14.86 24.98 -1.74
C GLU A 635 -14.91 24.30 -3.12
N GLN A 636 -14.44 23.09 -3.22
CA GLN A 636 -14.45 22.30 -4.46
C GLN A 636 -15.88 22.01 -4.94
N ALA A 637 -16.78 21.64 -4.04
CA ALA A 637 -18.16 21.33 -4.40
C ALA A 637 -18.93 22.58 -4.87
N VAL A 638 -18.71 23.72 -4.23
CA VAL A 638 -19.30 25.02 -4.63
C VAL A 638 -18.78 25.43 -6.01
N ALA A 639 -17.47 25.39 -6.24
CA ALA A 639 -16.87 25.71 -7.54
C ALA A 639 -17.41 24.79 -8.66
N ALA A 640 -17.57 23.49 -8.39
CA ALA A 640 -18.13 22.54 -9.34
C ALA A 640 -19.63 22.81 -9.64
N GLN A 641 -20.38 23.32 -8.68
CA GLN A 641 -21.78 23.71 -8.90
C GLN A 641 -21.89 25.00 -9.73
N GLU A 642 -21.01 25.97 -9.50
CA GLU A 642 -20.95 27.22 -10.28
C GLU A 642 -20.59 26.94 -11.75
N GLU A 643 -19.57 26.12 -12.00
CA GLU A 643 -19.24 25.69 -13.37
C GLU A 643 -20.38 24.97 -14.08
N ARG A 644 -21.14 24.12 -13.35
CA ARG A 644 -22.32 23.46 -13.93
C ARG A 644 -23.42 24.48 -14.28
N ARG A 645 -23.65 25.49 -13.43
CA ARG A 645 -24.62 26.54 -13.70
C ARG A 645 -24.24 27.38 -14.90
N GLU A 646 -22.96 27.71 -15.04
CA GLU A 646 -22.45 28.45 -16.20
C GLU A 646 -22.60 27.67 -17.51
N ARG A 647 -22.36 26.35 -17.49
CA ARG A 647 -22.52 25.48 -18.67
C ARG A 647 -23.98 25.22 -19.05
N THR A 648 -24.90 25.29 -18.09
CA THR A 648 -26.34 25.12 -18.31
C THR A 648 -27.09 26.43 -18.50
N ALA A 649 -26.45 27.58 -18.29
CA ALA A 649 -27.02 28.85 -18.62
C ALA A 649 -27.16 28.95 -20.15
N PRO A 650 -28.36 29.23 -20.69
CA PRO A 650 -28.53 29.35 -22.13
C PRO A 650 -27.66 30.50 -22.60
N THR A 651 -26.81 30.21 -23.59
CA THR A 651 -25.96 31.22 -24.23
C THR A 651 -26.89 32.34 -24.75
N ALA A 652 -26.62 33.57 -24.38
CA ALA A 652 -27.42 34.75 -24.76
C ALA A 652 -27.56 34.94 -26.30
N ALA A 653 -26.99 34.06 -27.10
CA ALA A 653 -27.12 34.02 -28.57
C ALA A 653 -28.35 33.25 -29.07
N GLU A 654 -29.06 32.51 -28.22
CA GLU A 654 -30.26 31.73 -28.65
C GLU A 654 -31.59 32.42 -28.38
N THR A 655 -31.57 33.57 -27.66
CA THR A 655 -32.77 34.36 -27.32
C THR A 655 -33.17 35.39 -28.43
N VAL A 656 -32.51 35.39 -29.59
CA VAL A 656 -32.83 36.33 -30.68
C VAL A 656 -33.04 35.54 -31.97
N ARG A 657 -34.04 34.71 -31.98
CA ARG A 657 -34.73 34.21 -33.22
C ARG A 657 -36.19 33.87 -32.92
N GLU A 658 -36.97 34.92 -32.55
CA GLU A 658 -38.40 34.88 -32.94
C GLU A 658 -38.51 35.25 -34.40
N PRO A 659 -39.13 34.45 -35.24
CA PRO A 659 -39.43 34.88 -36.60
C PRO A 659 -40.57 35.92 -36.56
N ILE A 660 -40.27 37.12 -37.00
CA ILE A 660 -41.26 38.14 -37.31
C ILE A 660 -42.17 37.56 -38.42
N LEU A 661 -43.33 37.06 -38.07
CA LEU A 661 -44.41 36.74 -38.99
C LEU A 661 -45.07 38.06 -39.38
N ALA A 662 -44.81 38.47 -40.63
CA ALA A 662 -45.47 39.57 -41.28
C ALA A 662 -46.98 39.37 -41.34
N ALA A 663 -47.72 40.35 -40.87
CA ALA A 663 -49.15 40.42 -41.00
C ALA A 663 -49.55 40.55 -42.49
N SER A 664 -50.47 39.71 -42.93
CA SER A 664 -51.30 39.95 -44.12
C SER A 664 -52.77 39.70 -43.75
N PRO A 665 -53.70 40.53 -44.23
CA PRO A 665 -55.06 40.58 -43.70
C PRO A 665 -56.05 39.73 -44.46
N GLY A 666 -57.00 39.14 -43.76
CA GLY A 666 -58.30 38.88 -44.22
C GLY A 666 -58.57 37.47 -44.80
N LEU A 667 -59.37 36.69 -44.09
CA LEU A 667 -60.53 35.97 -44.54
C LEU A 667 -61.19 35.27 -43.32
N GLY A 668 -62.52 35.36 -43.30
CA GLY A 668 -63.41 35.10 -42.20
C GLY A 668 -63.64 33.60 -41.82
N PRO A 669 -64.49 33.34 -40.83
CA PRO A 669 -64.60 32.06 -40.16
C PRO A 669 -65.43 31.01 -40.92
N ILE A 670 -64.97 29.75 -40.91
CA ILE A 670 -65.76 28.59 -41.39
C ILE A 670 -65.94 27.62 -40.20
N PRO A 671 -67.11 26.97 -40.04
CA PRO A 671 -67.55 26.40 -38.77
C PRO A 671 -67.09 24.96 -38.56
N ALA A 672 -67.20 24.55 -37.31
CA ALA A 672 -66.90 23.25 -36.80
C ALA A 672 -67.75 22.14 -37.43
N ALA A 673 -67.15 21.04 -37.85
CA ALA A 673 -67.78 19.76 -38.03
C ALA A 673 -66.95 18.68 -37.32
N GLY A 674 -67.59 18.08 -36.36
CA GLY A 674 -67.03 16.98 -35.60
C GLY A 674 -66.95 15.67 -36.43
N TRP A 675 -65.93 14.94 -36.14
CA TRP A 675 -65.91 13.49 -36.39
C TRP A 675 -65.30 12.83 -35.17
N GLY A 676 -66.16 12.14 -34.38
CA GLY A 676 -65.76 11.14 -33.42
C GLY A 676 -65.34 9.86 -34.13
N ILE A 677 -64.27 9.28 -33.69
CA ILE A 677 -63.95 7.87 -33.94
C ILE A 677 -63.57 7.25 -32.62
N THR A 678 -64.50 6.46 -32.08
CA THR A 678 -64.31 5.41 -31.10
C THR A 678 -63.54 4.24 -31.76
N VAL A 679 -62.53 3.74 -31.16
CA VAL A 679 -62.00 2.40 -31.39
C VAL A 679 -61.89 1.69 -30.08
N SER A 680 -62.73 0.70 -29.96
CA SER A 680 -62.81 -0.33 -28.93
C SER A 680 -61.79 -1.44 -29.20
N GLY A 681 -61.33 -2.04 -28.12
CA GLY A 681 -61.16 -3.50 -27.98
C GLY A 681 -59.95 -4.11 -28.64
N ASP A 682 -59.05 -4.75 -27.94
CA ASP A 682 -59.11 -6.13 -27.49
C ASP A 682 -57.75 -6.52 -26.87
N VAL A 683 -57.84 -7.12 -25.74
CA VAL A 683 -56.80 -7.92 -25.08
C VAL A 683 -56.85 -9.33 -25.70
N PRO A 684 -55.79 -9.99 -25.97
CA PRO A 684 -55.74 -11.43 -25.74
C PRO A 684 -54.73 -11.91 -24.74
N ASP A 685 -55.22 -12.89 -24.00
CA ASP A 685 -54.69 -13.74 -22.98
C ASP A 685 -53.32 -14.42 -23.28
N ARG A 686 -52.70 -14.80 -22.19
CA ARG A 686 -51.59 -15.75 -22.12
C ARG A 686 -51.90 -17.13 -22.75
N PRO A 687 -50.83 -17.91 -22.97
CA PRO A 687 -50.76 -19.18 -22.28
C PRO A 687 -49.43 -19.44 -21.52
N SER A 688 -49.60 -20.07 -20.36
CA SER A 688 -48.66 -20.87 -19.62
C SER A 688 -48.22 -22.09 -20.44
N ASP A 689 -46.93 -22.52 -20.26
CA ASP A 689 -46.50 -23.83 -19.76
C ASP A 689 -45.02 -24.11 -20.07
N ALA A 690 -44.37 -24.45 -19.01
CA ALA A 690 -43.53 -25.62 -18.73
C ALA A 690 -42.46 -26.08 -19.72
N ALA A 691 -41.19 -25.97 -19.35
CA ALA A 691 -40.26 -27.04 -19.04
C ALA A 691 -38.97 -26.47 -18.41
#